data_1179e69738165e854d0a6d4486e4ad91
#
_entry.id   1179e69738165e854d0a6d4486e4ad91
#
_cell.length_a   1.000
_cell.length_b   1.000
_cell.length_c   1.000
_cell.angle_alpha   90.00
_cell.angle_beta   90.00
_cell.angle_gamma   90.00
#
_symmetry.space_group_name_H-M   'P 1'
#
loop_
_entity.id
_entity.type
_entity.pdbx_description
1 polymer ?
#
loop_
_entity_poly.entity_id
_entity_poly.type
_entity_poly.pdbx_seq_one_letter_code
_entity_poly.pdbx_strand_id
1 'polypeptide(L)'
;METTNLQIDPVCKMKVSPETAAAQYEYEGTTYYFCNVGCKDRFALEPEKYLGNDVNSVSPSAPVRLHDIGRKLPVVHHGEMIAATQREFVDPVCGMKVSPETAAGEYAYKGGRYYFCSKGCFEKFKADPEKFLAKAKNVAGQKSETPNPKSAIEYTCPMHPEIVQIGPGTCPICGMALEPKEVTLDDKPDPEFIDMKRRFWISAVLTLPVFVLAMAEMLPGFQAVVPPQVSIWVQFLLATPVVLWGGWPFFERAWASIKNVSPNMFTLIAIGTGAAYLLSLAALFLPSLFPAAMRDAHSGLVSAYFESAAVITTLVLLGQVLELRARSQTSSAIKELLRLAPETAIIVNADGPEREVHLNEVHAGATLRVRANEKVPTDGEIIDGETSIDESMVTGESIPVEKRAGNKVIGGTINGNRPFLMRAEKVGSETLLAQIVKMVGEAQRSRAPIQRLADVVSAYFVPAVIVVAIVAFVVWLIFGSLSYAIVAAVSVLIIACPCALGLATPMSIMVGTGHGAKNGVLIKKAEALEILEKVNAIIVDKTGTLTEGKPTVQEILLANGAEPPLGSGPYLSLSANLRIDDNFTPPVSSDGFTQAELLRLAASLEKHSEHPLAAAIVSEAEARRIEPAEVKEFESVTGRGLNGIVDGKSISIGSGSILSEHDEQLIAAADKLRAKGQTVLFVTIDGQPAGIIGVADQIKPSAKQAVTGLHRQNIEVIMMTGDNELTARAVAKELNIDQVFAGVMPENKAEKVKELQSQGKIVAMAGDGVNDAPALAQADVGIAFATGTDVAIESADITLLKSDLSGILKARNLSRATMKNIRQNLFFAFVYNVVGVPIAAGILFPVLGLLLSPMIASAAMTFSSVSVIANALRLRNQRLG
;
A
#
# COMPACT_ATOMS: atom_id res chain seq x y z
N MET A 1 29.29 -10.71 -38.13
CA MET A 1 28.32 -10.33 -37.06
C MET A 1 26.98 -10.85 -37.55
N GLU A 2 26.64 -12.06 -37.15
CA GLU A 2 25.37 -12.71 -37.49
C GLU A 2 24.25 -12.08 -36.70
N THR A 3 23.28 -11.53 -37.39
CA THR A 3 22.03 -11.02 -36.81
C THR A 3 21.18 -12.22 -36.39
N THR A 4 21.19 -12.55 -35.12
CA THR A 4 20.30 -13.54 -34.56
C THR A 4 18.84 -13.10 -34.70
N ASN A 5 18.10 -13.80 -35.54
CA ASN A 5 16.66 -13.56 -35.79
C ASN A 5 15.84 -14.05 -34.60
N LEU A 6 15.69 -13.21 -33.57
CA LEU A 6 14.92 -13.53 -32.39
C LEU A 6 13.42 -13.28 -32.64
N GLN A 7 12.59 -14.29 -32.43
CA GLN A 7 11.12 -14.18 -32.47
C GLN A 7 10.54 -14.10 -31.08
N ILE A 8 9.30 -13.61 -30.96
CA ILE A 8 8.61 -13.44 -29.68
C ILE A 8 7.59 -14.56 -29.51
N ASP A 9 7.69 -15.31 -28.41
CA ASP A 9 6.69 -16.29 -28.00
C ASP A 9 5.33 -15.57 -27.77
N PRO A 10 4.27 -15.91 -28.52
CA PRO A 10 2.99 -15.19 -28.47
C PRO A 10 2.28 -15.31 -27.12
N VAL A 11 2.59 -16.35 -26.33
CA VAL A 11 1.93 -16.62 -25.04
C VAL A 11 2.59 -15.86 -23.90
N CYS A 12 3.92 -15.96 -23.77
CA CYS A 12 4.65 -15.36 -22.63
C CYS A 12 5.49 -14.13 -23.00
N LYS A 13 5.49 -13.72 -24.29
CA LYS A 13 6.22 -12.56 -24.82
C LYS A 13 7.76 -12.64 -24.65
N MET A 14 8.33 -13.80 -24.33
CA MET A 14 9.78 -13.99 -24.29
C MET A 14 10.38 -14.05 -25.70
N LYS A 15 11.60 -13.54 -25.86
CA LYS A 15 12.35 -13.64 -27.11
C LYS A 15 12.95 -15.05 -27.24
N VAL A 16 12.67 -15.73 -28.33
CA VAL A 16 13.10 -17.11 -28.62
C VAL A 16 13.80 -17.13 -29.96
N SER A 17 14.97 -17.75 -30.03
CA SER A 17 15.63 -18.02 -31.33
C SER A 17 14.99 -19.26 -31.96
N PRO A 18 14.68 -19.25 -33.27
CA PRO A 18 14.16 -20.42 -33.96
C PRO A 18 15.02 -21.68 -33.78
N GLU A 19 16.33 -21.51 -33.64
CA GLU A 19 17.27 -22.61 -33.44
C GLU A 19 17.28 -23.22 -32.04
N THR A 20 16.83 -22.48 -31.02
CA THR A 20 16.84 -22.90 -29.63
C THR A 20 15.43 -23.00 -29.03
N ALA A 21 14.40 -22.87 -29.86
CA ALA A 21 13.00 -22.96 -29.42
C ALA A 21 12.68 -24.35 -28.87
N ALA A 22 12.06 -24.44 -27.70
CA ALA A 22 11.67 -25.70 -27.10
C ALA A 22 10.49 -26.38 -27.82
N ALA A 23 9.70 -25.59 -28.59
CA ALA A 23 8.59 -26.09 -29.40
C ALA A 23 8.24 -25.08 -30.52
N GLN A 24 7.61 -25.59 -31.60
CA GLN A 24 7.07 -24.76 -32.68
C GLN A 24 5.65 -25.22 -33.02
N TYR A 25 4.83 -24.31 -33.53
CA TYR A 25 3.47 -24.59 -33.98
C TYR A 25 3.12 -23.73 -35.19
N GLU A 26 2.54 -24.35 -36.23
CA GLU A 26 2.11 -23.64 -37.43
C GLU A 26 0.62 -23.31 -37.36
N TYR A 27 0.28 -22.03 -37.50
CA TYR A 27 -1.10 -21.56 -37.50
C TYR A 27 -1.29 -20.53 -38.64
N GLU A 28 -2.27 -20.73 -39.50
CA GLU A 28 -2.58 -19.92 -40.69
C GLU A 28 -1.36 -19.65 -41.60
N GLY A 29 -0.50 -20.66 -41.80
CA GLY A 29 0.70 -20.56 -42.66
C GLY A 29 1.86 -19.79 -42.04
N THR A 30 1.78 -19.42 -40.75
CA THR A 30 2.87 -18.76 -39.98
C THR A 30 3.39 -19.70 -38.90
N THR A 31 4.71 -19.89 -38.84
CA THR A 31 5.33 -20.71 -37.79
C THR A 31 5.70 -19.87 -36.59
N TYR A 32 5.12 -20.22 -35.40
CA TYR A 32 5.39 -19.59 -34.12
C TYR A 32 6.33 -20.44 -33.30
N TYR A 33 7.28 -19.81 -32.61
CA TYR A 33 8.30 -20.45 -31.80
C TYR A 33 8.05 -20.17 -30.30
N PHE A 34 8.18 -21.18 -29.45
CA PHE A 34 7.83 -21.15 -28.04
C PHE A 34 9.00 -21.46 -27.13
N CYS A 35 9.08 -20.76 -26.01
CA CYS A 35 10.14 -20.95 -25.01
C CYS A 35 10.01 -22.29 -24.25
N ASN A 36 8.80 -22.87 -24.21
CA ASN A 36 8.53 -24.19 -23.65
C ASN A 36 7.28 -24.84 -24.26
N VAL A 37 7.13 -26.16 -24.08
CA VAL A 37 6.03 -26.95 -24.63
C VAL A 37 4.67 -26.49 -24.07
N GLY A 38 4.61 -26.05 -22.81
CA GLY A 38 3.38 -25.52 -22.20
C GLY A 38 2.86 -24.23 -22.83
N CYS A 39 3.75 -23.39 -23.38
CA CYS A 39 3.35 -22.21 -24.15
C CYS A 39 2.75 -22.62 -25.50
N LYS A 40 3.37 -23.58 -26.20
CA LYS A 40 2.84 -24.14 -27.45
C LYS A 40 1.44 -24.74 -27.23
N ASP A 41 1.25 -25.54 -26.18
CA ASP A 41 -0.01 -26.22 -25.92
C ASP A 41 -1.14 -25.23 -25.60
N ARG A 42 -0.85 -24.15 -24.87
CA ARG A 42 -1.79 -23.04 -24.63
C ARG A 42 -2.13 -22.29 -25.90
N PHE A 43 -1.15 -22.03 -26.74
CA PHE A 43 -1.37 -21.37 -28.02
C PHE A 43 -2.21 -22.25 -28.97
N ALA A 44 -1.94 -23.56 -29.04
CA ALA A 44 -2.66 -24.50 -29.86
C ALA A 44 -4.16 -24.66 -29.48
N LEU A 45 -4.50 -24.43 -28.20
CA LEU A 45 -5.87 -24.46 -27.71
C LEU A 45 -6.69 -23.21 -28.12
N GLU A 46 -6.10 -22.02 -28.06
CA GLU A 46 -6.77 -20.74 -28.34
C GLU A 46 -5.83 -19.77 -29.07
N PRO A 47 -5.48 -19.98 -30.37
CA PRO A 47 -4.51 -19.13 -31.08
C PRO A 47 -4.95 -17.67 -31.19
N GLU A 48 -6.23 -17.43 -31.48
CA GLU A 48 -6.79 -16.09 -31.67
C GLU A 48 -6.65 -15.20 -30.44
N LYS A 49 -6.69 -15.77 -29.25
CA LYS A 49 -6.52 -15.04 -27.96
C LYS A 49 -5.14 -14.42 -27.81
N TYR A 50 -4.11 -15.05 -28.38
CA TYR A 50 -2.72 -14.61 -28.28
C TYR A 50 -2.25 -13.80 -29.48
N LEU A 51 -3.01 -13.79 -30.58
CA LEU A 51 -2.75 -13.04 -31.82
C LEU A 51 -3.62 -11.76 -31.93
N GLY A 52 -4.68 -11.61 -31.15
CA GLY A 52 -5.52 -10.42 -31.11
C GLY A 52 -4.94 -9.33 -30.22
N ASN A 53 -4.26 -8.37 -30.80
CA ASN A 53 -3.94 -6.97 -30.48
C ASN A 53 -2.49 -6.62 -30.73
N ASP A 54 -2.08 -6.59 -32.01
CA ASP A 54 -0.97 -5.77 -32.44
C ASP A 54 -1.18 -5.42 -33.91
N VAL A 55 -1.95 -4.36 -34.15
CA VAL A 55 -1.95 -3.67 -35.45
C VAL A 55 -1.21 -2.35 -35.25
N ASN A 56 0.08 -2.35 -35.44
CA ASN A 56 0.83 -1.19 -35.94
C ASN A 56 2.22 -1.64 -36.40
N SER A 57 2.33 -1.98 -37.69
CA SER A 57 3.51 -1.71 -38.45
C SER A 57 3.22 -1.81 -39.95
N VAL A 58 3.39 -0.68 -40.60
CA VAL A 58 4.03 -0.52 -41.93
C VAL A 58 3.20 -0.30 -43.17
N SER A 59 3.25 0.94 -43.52
CA SER A 59 3.62 1.52 -44.83
C SER A 59 2.60 1.66 -45.97
N PRO A 60 2.76 2.70 -46.80
CA PRO A 60 1.66 3.44 -47.38
C PRO A 60 1.44 3.14 -48.84
N SER A 61 0.20 3.03 -49.29
CA SER A 61 -0.16 3.44 -50.65
C SER A 61 -1.65 3.42 -50.91
N ALA A 62 -2.11 4.56 -51.37
CA ALA A 62 -3.27 4.88 -52.19
C ALA A 62 -4.68 5.00 -51.51
N PRO A 63 -5.44 6.02 -51.91
CA PRO A 63 -6.63 6.48 -51.23
C PRO A 63 -7.88 5.77 -51.80
N VAL A 64 -8.81 5.40 -50.91
CA VAL A 64 -10.17 5.00 -51.27
C VAL A 64 -11.18 5.96 -50.68
N ARG A 65 -12.06 6.40 -51.53
CA ARG A 65 -13.11 7.42 -51.38
C ARG A 65 -14.16 7.02 -50.36
N LEU A 66 -14.65 8.02 -49.62
CA LEU A 66 -15.94 7.98 -48.92
C LEU A 66 -17.07 7.82 -49.93
N HIS A 67 -17.91 6.83 -49.74
CA HIS A 67 -19.38 6.90 -50.01
C HIS A 67 -20.10 5.72 -49.38
N ASP A 68 -21.23 6.09 -48.75
CA ASP A 68 -22.36 5.24 -48.37
C ASP A 68 -22.14 4.10 -47.37
N ILE A 69 -22.68 4.28 -46.16
CA ILE A 69 -23.71 3.38 -45.63
C ILE A 69 -24.39 4.08 -44.45
N GLY A 70 -25.57 4.59 -44.71
CA GLY A 70 -26.59 4.84 -43.70
C GLY A 70 -27.31 3.53 -43.38
N ARG A 71 -27.22 3.05 -42.13
CA ARG A 71 -28.18 2.12 -41.56
C ARG A 71 -28.34 2.34 -40.06
N LYS A 72 -29.56 2.55 -39.67
CA LYS A 72 -30.15 2.79 -38.36
C LYS A 72 -29.67 1.78 -37.32
N LEU A 73 -29.21 2.25 -36.18
CA LEU A 73 -29.10 1.47 -34.96
C LEU A 73 -30.50 1.36 -34.31
N PRO A 74 -30.93 0.20 -33.83
CA PRO A 74 -32.13 0.08 -33.01
C PRO A 74 -31.86 0.54 -31.58
N VAL A 75 -32.79 1.34 -31.07
CA VAL A 75 -32.86 1.75 -29.65
C VAL A 75 -33.16 0.49 -28.83
N VAL A 76 -32.27 0.12 -27.93
CA VAL A 76 -32.49 -0.93 -26.94
C VAL A 76 -32.93 -0.29 -25.63
N HIS A 77 -34.18 -0.57 -25.25
CA HIS A 77 -34.72 -0.24 -23.94
C HIS A 77 -33.90 -0.96 -22.84
N HIS A 78 -33.60 -0.26 -21.76
CA HIS A 78 -33.07 -0.84 -20.52
C HIS A 78 -34.10 -1.84 -19.97
N GLY A 79 -33.77 -3.12 -20.09
CA GLY A 79 -34.40 -4.23 -19.39
C GLY A 79 -33.31 -4.95 -18.63
N GLU A 80 -33.61 -5.26 -17.40
CA GLU A 80 -32.74 -5.90 -16.40
C GLU A 80 -31.91 -7.07 -16.97
N MET A 81 -30.59 -6.93 -16.97
CA MET A 81 -29.69 -8.07 -17.14
C MET A 81 -29.52 -8.75 -15.77
N ILE A 82 -30.28 -9.80 -15.55
CA ILE A 82 -30.03 -10.77 -14.50
C ILE A 82 -28.69 -11.43 -14.81
N ALA A 83 -27.67 -11.15 -13.97
CA ALA A 83 -26.38 -11.82 -14.03
C ALA A 83 -26.59 -13.34 -13.86
N ALA A 84 -26.23 -14.10 -14.88
CA ALA A 84 -26.16 -15.56 -14.80
C ALA A 84 -25.07 -15.93 -13.77
N THR A 85 -25.48 -16.29 -12.57
CA THR A 85 -24.62 -16.85 -11.52
C THR A 85 -24.01 -18.14 -12.05
N GLN A 86 -22.71 -18.17 -12.32
CA GLN A 86 -21.96 -19.39 -12.58
C GLN A 86 -22.09 -20.28 -11.33
N ARG A 87 -22.85 -21.38 -11.43
CA ARG A 87 -22.99 -22.38 -10.37
C ARG A 87 -21.70 -23.19 -10.30
N GLU A 88 -20.86 -22.90 -9.32
CA GLU A 88 -19.71 -23.74 -8.97
C GLU A 88 -20.20 -24.97 -8.17
N PHE A 89 -19.74 -26.14 -8.53
CA PHE A 89 -20.00 -27.41 -7.84
C PHE A 89 -18.72 -27.90 -7.16
N VAL A 90 -18.85 -28.67 -6.10
CA VAL A 90 -17.72 -29.24 -5.37
C VAL A 90 -17.59 -30.73 -5.71
N ASP A 91 -16.41 -31.17 -6.13
CA ASP A 91 -16.09 -32.57 -6.37
C ASP A 91 -16.20 -33.36 -5.04
N PRO A 92 -17.12 -34.34 -4.92
CA PRO A 92 -17.38 -35.03 -3.66
C PRO A 92 -16.23 -35.94 -3.21
N VAL A 93 -15.24 -36.21 -4.06
CA VAL A 93 -14.09 -37.08 -3.75
C VAL A 93 -12.93 -36.29 -3.17
N CYS A 94 -12.59 -35.13 -3.75
CA CYS A 94 -11.40 -34.35 -3.37
C CYS A 94 -11.69 -32.97 -2.81
N GLY A 95 -12.97 -32.46 -2.91
CA GLY A 95 -13.36 -31.17 -2.38
C GLY A 95 -13.00 -29.97 -3.27
N MET A 96 -12.46 -30.18 -4.48
CA MET A 96 -12.16 -29.09 -5.41
C MET A 96 -13.42 -28.52 -6.05
N LYS A 97 -13.45 -27.22 -6.28
CA LYS A 97 -14.51 -26.53 -7.00
C LYS A 97 -14.38 -26.82 -8.49
N VAL A 98 -15.51 -27.14 -9.12
CA VAL A 98 -15.59 -27.52 -10.54
C VAL A 98 -16.81 -26.82 -11.14
N SER A 99 -16.65 -26.16 -12.28
CA SER A 99 -17.79 -25.70 -13.06
C SER A 99 -18.25 -26.79 -14.02
N PRO A 100 -19.55 -26.87 -14.37
CA PRO A 100 -20.06 -27.84 -15.33
C PRO A 100 -19.31 -27.86 -16.68
N GLU A 101 -18.79 -26.69 -17.07
CA GLU A 101 -18.07 -26.48 -18.34
C GLU A 101 -16.64 -27.02 -18.30
N THR A 102 -16.01 -27.07 -17.11
CA THR A 102 -14.62 -27.52 -16.93
C THR A 102 -14.50 -28.91 -16.26
N ALA A 103 -15.64 -29.57 -16.01
CA ALA A 103 -15.68 -30.86 -15.35
C ALA A 103 -15.09 -31.97 -16.25
N ALA A 104 -14.14 -32.76 -15.68
CA ALA A 104 -13.59 -33.93 -16.36
C ALA A 104 -14.57 -35.09 -16.49
N GLY A 105 -15.74 -35.02 -15.84
CA GLY A 105 -16.87 -35.96 -15.95
C GLY A 105 -18.02 -35.55 -15.05
N GLU A 106 -19.23 -35.98 -15.39
CA GLU A 106 -20.44 -35.84 -14.57
C GLU A 106 -21.05 -37.20 -14.25
N TYR A 107 -21.69 -37.32 -13.10
CA TYR A 107 -22.38 -38.54 -12.69
C TYR A 107 -23.69 -38.23 -11.97
N ALA A 108 -24.79 -38.84 -12.45
CA ALA A 108 -26.10 -38.70 -11.81
C ALA A 108 -26.30 -39.85 -10.79
N TYR A 109 -26.57 -39.50 -9.53
CA TYR A 109 -26.81 -40.52 -8.47
C TYR A 109 -27.89 -40.01 -7.50
N LYS A 110 -28.92 -40.84 -7.25
CA LYS A 110 -30.05 -40.55 -6.34
C LYS A 110 -30.69 -39.16 -6.55
N GLY A 111 -30.86 -38.73 -7.82
CA GLY A 111 -31.54 -37.48 -8.20
C GLY A 111 -30.61 -36.24 -8.16
N GLY A 112 -29.33 -36.35 -7.77
CA GLY A 112 -28.33 -35.28 -7.82
C GLY A 112 -27.34 -35.47 -8.96
N ARG A 113 -26.88 -34.35 -9.57
CA ARG A 113 -25.77 -34.36 -10.52
C ARG A 113 -24.49 -33.93 -9.82
N TYR A 114 -23.42 -34.69 -9.99
CA TYR A 114 -22.10 -34.45 -9.39
C TYR A 114 -21.07 -34.25 -10.48
N TYR A 115 -20.21 -33.26 -10.31
CA TYR A 115 -19.16 -32.87 -11.26
C TYR A 115 -17.79 -33.13 -10.67
N PHE A 116 -16.84 -33.61 -11.49
CA PHE A 116 -15.52 -34.10 -11.02
C PHE A 116 -14.40 -33.34 -11.70
N CYS A 117 -13.37 -32.99 -10.91
CA CYS A 117 -12.20 -32.29 -11.39
C CYS A 117 -11.26 -33.15 -12.26
N SER A 118 -11.36 -34.47 -12.15
CA SER A 118 -10.52 -35.43 -12.89
C SER A 118 -11.23 -36.78 -13.13
N LYS A 119 -10.79 -37.49 -14.16
CA LYS A 119 -11.27 -38.85 -14.45
C LYS A 119 -11.05 -39.80 -13.26
N GLY A 120 -9.96 -39.63 -12.48
CA GLY A 120 -9.68 -40.42 -11.30
C GLY A 120 -10.69 -40.19 -10.17
N CYS A 121 -11.18 -38.96 -9.97
CA CYS A 121 -12.25 -38.69 -9.01
C CYS A 121 -13.59 -39.24 -9.47
N PHE A 122 -13.89 -39.13 -10.75
CA PHE A 122 -15.08 -39.69 -11.37
C PHE A 122 -15.15 -41.21 -11.17
N GLU A 123 -14.09 -42.00 -11.49
CA GLU A 123 -14.06 -43.44 -11.32
C GLU A 123 -14.14 -43.89 -9.85
N LYS A 124 -13.48 -43.19 -8.93
CA LYS A 124 -13.56 -43.45 -7.49
C LYS A 124 -14.98 -43.24 -6.96
N PHE A 125 -15.66 -42.18 -7.38
CA PHE A 125 -17.04 -41.93 -6.98
C PHE A 125 -17.99 -42.93 -7.58
N LYS A 126 -17.83 -43.30 -8.85
CA LYS A 126 -18.63 -44.29 -9.53
C LYS A 126 -18.53 -45.68 -8.88
N ALA A 127 -17.36 -46.05 -8.34
CA ALA A 127 -17.12 -47.33 -7.66
C ALA A 127 -17.84 -47.42 -6.30
N ASP A 128 -17.93 -46.31 -5.53
CA ASP A 128 -18.60 -46.32 -4.22
C ASP A 128 -19.14 -44.89 -3.88
N PRO A 129 -20.30 -44.51 -4.47
CA PRO A 129 -20.89 -43.21 -4.24
C PRO A 129 -21.27 -42.94 -2.77
N GLU A 130 -21.71 -43.96 -2.06
CA GLU A 130 -22.20 -43.81 -0.69
C GLU A 130 -21.08 -43.44 0.30
N LYS A 131 -19.89 -44.00 0.12
CA LYS A 131 -18.71 -43.68 0.92
C LYS A 131 -18.33 -42.21 0.87
N PHE A 132 -18.39 -41.61 -0.31
CA PHE A 132 -18.03 -40.20 -0.49
C PHE A 132 -19.15 -39.25 -0.08
N LEU A 133 -20.41 -39.62 -0.27
CA LEU A 133 -21.57 -38.86 0.19
C LEU A 133 -21.77 -38.97 1.71
N ALA A 134 -21.45 -40.10 2.34
CA ALA A 134 -21.45 -40.26 3.80
C ALA A 134 -20.36 -39.38 4.44
N LYS A 135 -19.18 -39.30 3.81
CA LYS A 135 -18.09 -38.43 4.26
C LYS A 135 -18.47 -36.93 4.14
N ALA A 136 -19.18 -36.57 3.09
CA ALA A 136 -19.73 -35.22 2.92
C ALA A 136 -20.85 -34.91 3.95
N LYS A 137 -21.67 -35.90 4.34
CA LYS A 137 -22.69 -35.73 5.39
C LYS A 137 -22.13 -35.65 6.79
N ASN A 138 -21.01 -36.34 7.10
CA ASN A 138 -20.35 -36.25 8.42
C ASN A 138 -19.58 -34.92 8.62
N VAL A 139 -19.22 -34.22 7.54
CA VAL A 139 -18.71 -32.85 7.59
C VAL A 139 -19.86 -31.82 7.75
N ALA A 140 -21.09 -32.21 7.32
CA ALA A 140 -22.27 -31.36 7.45
C ALA A 140 -23.03 -31.54 8.80
N GLY A 141 -22.61 -32.47 9.63
CA GLY A 141 -23.29 -32.81 10.90
C GLY A 141 -22.79 -32.06 12.15
N GLN A 142 -21.70 -31.30 12.05
CA GLN A 142 -21.35 -30.30 13.04
C GLN A 142 -22.04 -28.97 12.67
N LYS A 143 -23.11 -28.65 13.38
CA LYS A 143 -23.71 -27.32 13.35
C LYS A 143 -22.69 -26.29 13.80
N SER A 144 -21.88 -25.78 12.87
CA SER A 144 -21.39 -24.44 12.90
C SER A 144 -22.34 -23.62 12.03
N GLU A 145 -22.89 -22.58 12.56
CA GLU A 145 -23.61 -21.55 11.83
C GLU A 145 -22.83 -21.27 10.53
N THR A 146 -23.45 -21.49 9.38
CA THR A 146 -22.85 -21.20 8.08
C THR A 146 -22.68 -19.69 8.00
N PRO A 147 -21.45 -19.15 7.96
CA PRO A 147 -21.27 -17.75 7.64
C PRO A 147 -21.78 -17.54 6.20
N ASN A 148 -22.54 -16.48 6.03
CA ASN A 148 -22.95 -15.93 4.73
C ASN A 148 -21.72 -15.96 3.79
N PRO A 149 -21.79 -16.50 2.56
CA PRO A 149 -20.64 -16.62 1.66
C PRO A 149 -19.99 -15.27 1.30
N LYS A 150 -20.55 -14.15 1.70
CA LYS A 150 -19.97 -12.81 1.61
C LYS A 150 -19.04 -12.43 2.79
N SER A 151 -18.89 -13.29 3.82
CA SER A 151 -18.08 -13.03 5.01
C SER A 151 -16.94 -14.01 5.25
N ALA A 152 -16.53 -14.77 4.24
CA ALA A 152 -15.39 -15.68 4.34
C ALA A 152 -14.09 -14.88 4.30
N ILE A 153 -13.43 -14.70 5.46
CA ILE A 153 -12.16 -13.98 5.58
C ILE A 153 -11.07 -14.73 4.80
N GLU A 154 -10.45 -14.04 3.86
CA GLU A 154 -9.27 -14.51 3.13
C GLU A 154 -8.02 -14.36 4.01
N TYR A 155 -7.14 -15.37 3.95
CA TYR A 155 -5.85 -15.40 4.62
C TYR A 155 -4.72 -15.48 3.61
N THR A 156 -3.61 -14.79 3.89
CA THR A 156 -2.42 -14.76 3.02
C THR A 156 -1.14 -14.94 3.83
N CYS A 157 -0.07 -15.35 3.16
CA CYS A 157 1.25 -15.45 3.79
C CYS A 157 1.99 -14.11 3.69
N PRO A 158 2.52 -13.55 4.78
CA PRO A 158 3.31 -12.32 4.76
C PRO A 158 4.56 -12.42 3.87
N MET A 159 5.13 -13.63 3.75
CA MET A 159 6.30 -13.91 2.92
C MET A 159 5.93 -14.32 1.47
N HIS A 160 4.68 -14.76 1.23
CA HIS A 160 4.19 -15.24 -0.06
C HIS A 160 2.78 -14.71 -0.30
N PRO A 161 2.62 -13.40 -0.63
CA PRO A 161 1.31 -12.77 -0.82
C PRO A 161 0.47 -13.39 -1.94
N GLU A 162 1.11 -14.10 -2.86
CA GLU A 162 0.48 -14.91 -3.91
C GLU A 162 -0.33 -16.10 -3.37
N ILE A 163 -0.07 -16.52 -2.13
CA ILE A 163 -0.81 -17.58 -1.47
C ILE A 163 -1.98 -16.95 -0.73
N VAL A 164 -3.18 -17.17 -1.24
CA VAL A 164 -4.44 -16.74 -0.63
C VAL A 164 -5.34 -17.96 -0.46
N GLN A 165 -5.90 -18.13 0.76
CA GLN A 165 -6.89 -19.16 1.04
C GLN A 165 -7.98 -18.63 1.97
N ILE A 166 -9.14 -19.26 1.95
CA ILE A 166 -10.24 -18.97 2.86
C ILE A 166 -10.00 -19.68 4.19
N GLY A 167 -9.96 -18.91 5.29
CA GLY A 167 -9.73 -19.42 6.63
C GLY A 167 -8.25 -19.55 7.03
N PRO A 168 -7.99 -19.76 8.35
CA PRO A 168 -6.64 -19.89 8.87
C PRO A 168 -5.95 -21.18 8.38
N GLY A 169 -4.63 -21.12 8.18
CA GLY A 169 -3.84 -22.26 7.70
C GLY A 169 -2.36 -21.94 7.67
N THR A 170 -1.58 -22.82 7.03
CA THR A 170 -0.13 -22.65 6.88
C THR A 170 0.22 -22.46 5.40
N CYS A 171 1.20 -21.60 5.14
CA CYS A 171 1.70 -21.37 3.80
C CYS A 171 2.31 -22.65 3.21
N PRO A 172 1.87 -23.15 2.04
CA PRO A 172 2.41 -24.36 1.44
C PRO A 172 3.88 -24.22 1.02
N ILE A 173 4.39 -23.00 0.84
CA ILE A 173 5.77 -22.76 0.40
C ILE A 173 6.73 -22.75 1.59
N CYS A 174 6.46 -21.90 2.62
CA CYS A 174 7.39 -21.69 3.73
C CYS A 174 6.95 -22.29 5.07
N GLY A 175 5.72 -22.82 5.17
CA GLY A 175 5.18 -23.41 6.39
C GLY A 175 4.75 -22.40 7.47
N MET A 176 4.84 -21.08 7.21
CA MET A 176 4.37 -20.07 8.16
C MET A 176 2.85 -20.02 8.21
N ALA A 177 2.29 -19.62 9.36
CA ALA A 177 0.86 -19.39 9.47
C ALA A 177 0.42 -18.23 8.56
N LEU A 178 -0.78 -18.35 7.99
CA LEU A 178 -1.40 -17.34 7.16
C LEU A 178 -2.08 -16.29 8.06
N GLU A 179 -1.98 -15.02 7.67
CA GLU A 179 -2.61 -13.89 8.33
C GLU A 179 -3.89 -13.48 7.59
N PRO A 180 -4.92 -12.97 8.29
CA PRO A 180 -6.13 -12.48 7.64
C PRO A 180 -5.81 -11.30 6.71
N LYS A 181 -6.40 -11.32 5.51
CA LYS A 181 -6.21 -10.28 4.50
C LYS A 181 -6.95 -8.98 4.88
N GLU A 182 -8.07 -9.11 5.57
CA GLU A 182 -8.81 -7.97 6.12
C GLU A 182 -8.55 -7.85 7.61
N VAL A 183 -8.27 -6.62 8.06
CA VAL A 183 -8.11 -6.34 9.49
C VAL A 183 -9.50 -6.20 10.09
N THR A 184 -9.89 -7.15 10.92
CA THR A 184 -11.14 -7.12 11.68
C THR A 184 -10.93 -6.54 13.08
N LEU A 185 -11.97 -5.92 13.64
CA LEU A 185 -12.00 -5.41 15.02
C LEU A 185 -11.96 -6.52 16.07
N ASP A 186 -12.09 -7.79 15.67
CA ASP A 186 -12.04 -8.92 16.59
C ASP A 186 -10.73 -8.90 17.38
N ASP A 187 -10.85 -8.68 18.68
CA ASP A 187 -9.75 -8.66 19.65
C ASP A 187 -9.26 -10.06 20.05
N LYS A 188 -9.68 -11.10 19.34
CA LYS A 188 -9.21 -12.46 19.61
C LYS A 188 -7.71 -12.53 19.34
N PRO A 189 -6.91 -12.86 20.35
CA PRO A 189 -5.47 -12.99 20.16
C PRO A 189 -5.21 -14.13 19.15
N ASP A 190 -4.19 -13.93 18.31
CA ASP A 190 -3.76 -14.88 17.31
C ASP A 190 -3.60 -16.28 17.93
N PRO A 191 -4.27 -17.31 17.40
CA PRO A 191 -4.14 -18.68 17.91
C PRO A 191 -2.69 -19.20 17.92
N GLU A 192 -1.89 -18.80 16.94
CA GLU A 192 -0.47 -19.15 16.85
C GLU A 192 0.31 -18.50 18.01
N PHE A 193 0.05 -17.24 18.32
CA PHE A 193 0.69 -16.55 19.44
C PHE A 193 0.36 -17.24 20.78
N ILE A 194 -0.89 -17.68 20.97
CA ILE A 194 -1.30 -18.39 22.19
C ILE A 194 -0.55 -19.72 22.30
N ASP A 195 -0.49 -20.51 21.21
CA ASP A 195 0.17 -21.82 21.19
C ASP A 195 1.68 -21.66 21.43
N MET A 196 2.36 -20.74 20.71
CA MET A 196 3.80 -20.49 20.88
C MET A 196 4.12 -19.98 22.28
N LYS A 197 3.31 -19.09 22.84
CA LYS A 197 3.45 -18.60 24.23
C LYS A 197 3.30 -19.74 25.25
N ARG A 198 2.33 -20.64 25.07
CA ARG A 198 2.12 -21.81 25.91
C ARG A 198 3.32 -22.75 25.85
N ARG A 199 3.79 -23.09 24.64
CA ARG A 199 4.97 -23.91 24.40
C ARG A 199 6.21 -23.31 25.04
N PHE A 200 6.43 -22.00 24.86
CA PHE A 200 7.56 -21.30 25.48
C PHE A 200 7.58 -21.43 27.01
N TRP A 201 6.48 -21.12 27.69
CA TRP A 201 6.47 -21.16 29.15
C TRP A 201 6.67 -22.58 29.71
N ILE A 202 6.02 -23.58 29.11
CA ILE A 202 6.20 -24.98 29.54
C ILE A 202 7.67 -25.41 29.27
N SER A 203 8.21 -25.09 28.09
CA SER A 203 9.60 -25.41 27.77
C SER A 203 10.58 -24.66 28.68
N ALA A 204 10.34 -23.39 29.00
CA ALA A 204 11.20 -22.63 29.91
C ALA A 204 11.27 -23.22 31.32
N VAL A 205 10.11 -23.64 31.86
CA VAL A 205 10.04 -24.29 33.18
C VAL A 205 10.78 -25.61 33.19
N LEU A 206 10.70 -26.42 32.13
CA LEU A 206 11.40 -27.69 32.04
C LEU A 206 12.89 -27.52 31.71
N THR A 207 13.25 -26.53 30.94
CA THR A 207 14.66 -26.26 30.55
C THR A 207 15.49 -25.71 31.69
N LEU A 208 14.89 -24.89 32.56
CA LEU A 208 15.64 -24.25 33.67
C LEU A 208 16.33 -25.26 34.58
N PRO A 209 15.68 -26.32 35.08
CA PRO A 209 16.36 -27.37 35.82
C PRO A 209 17.45 -28.09 35.02
N VAL A 210 17.22 -28.39 33.74
CA VAL A 210 18.22 -29.01 32.86
C VAL A 210 19.47 -28.16 32.75
N PHE A 211 19.28 -26.83 32.55
CA PHE A 211 20.36 -25.87 32.46
C PHE A 211 21.13 -25.73 33.78
N VAL A 212 20.41 -25.66 34.89
CA VAL A 212 21.04 -25.57 36.25
C VAL A 212 21.86 -26.83 36.54
N LEU A 213 21.32 -28.02 36.23
CA LEU A 213 22.06 -29.29 36.42
C LEU A 213 23.35 -29.30 35.59
N ALA A 214 23.24 -28.98 34.30
CA ALA A 214 24.41 -28.95 33.40
C ALA A 214 25.48 -27.93 33.85
N MET A 215 25.08 -26.74 34.35
CA MET A 215 26.02 -25.75 34.87
C MET A 215 26.62 -26.19 36.23
N ALA A 216 25.83 -26.83 37.08
CA ALA A 216 26.29 -27.31 38.37
C ALA A 216 27.32 -28.47 38.26
N GLU A 217 27.23 -29.30 37.23
CA GLU A 217 28.23 -30.31 36.94
C GLU A 217 29.65 -29.77 36.74
N MET A 218 29.78 -28.51 36.34
CA MET A 218 31.07 -27.82 36.19
C MET A 218 31.67 -27.34 37.52
N LEU A 219 30.91 -27.40 38.64
CA LEU A 219 31.40 -26.96 39.96
C LEU A 219 32.11 -28.10 40.66
N PRO A 220 33.31 -27.88 41.23
CA PRO A 220 34.04 -28.88 42.00
C PRO A 220 33.19 -29.36 43.18
N GLY A 221 33.02 -30.70 43.28
CA GLY A 221 32.29 -31.34 44.38
C GLY A 221 30.78 -31.58 44.14
N PHE A 222 30.17 -31.01 43.11
CA PHE A 222 28.74 -31.24 42.82
C PHE A 222 28.44 -32.68 42.40
N GLN A 223 29.36 -33.38 41.73
CA GLN A 223 29.24 -34.78 41.35
C GLN A 223 29.14 -35.71 42.55
N ALA A 224 29.58 -35.28 43.72
CA ALA A 224 29.42 -36.05 44.98
C ALA A 224 27.94 -35.95 45.49
N VAL A 225 27.23 -34.91 45.15
CA VAL A 225 25.82 -34.69 45.57
C VAL A 225 24.86 -35.34 44.57
N VAL A 226 25.07 -35.18 43.25
CA VAL A 226 24.26 -35.75 42.18
C VAL A 226 25.14 -36.65 41.32
N PRO A 227 24.94 -37.99 41.33
CA PRO A 227 25.70 -38.91 40.46
C PRO A 227 25.47 -38.54 38.98
N PRO A 228 26.49 -38.51 38.11
CA PRO A 228 26.38 -38.17 36.71
C PRO A 228 25.34 -39.03 35.95
N GLN A 229 25.15 -40.27 36.32
CA GLN A 229 24.11 -41.16 35.75
C GLN A 229 22.69 -40.64 36.05
N VAL A 230 22.44 -40.15 37.25
CA VAL A 230 21.12 -39.56 37.61
C VAL A 230 20.89 -38.28 36.86
N SER A 231 21.93 -37.44 36.81
CA SER A 231 21.84 -36.13 36.10
C SER A 231 21.47 -36.33 34.63
N ILE A 232 22.11 -37.21 33.87
CA ILE A 232 21.84 -37.45 32.45
C ILE A 232 20.41 -37.96 32.20
N TRP A 233 19.89 -38.85 33.11
CA TRP A 233 18.51 -39.32 33.01
C TRP A 233 17.48 -38.23 33.30
N VAL A 234 17.75 -37.36 34.29
CA VAL A 234 16.88 -36.21 34.57
C VAL A 234 16.90 -35.24 33.42
N GLN A 235 18.06 -34.92 32.86
CA GLN A 235 18.19 -34.10 31.67
C GLN A 235 17.41 -34.69 30.49
N PHE A 236 17.54 -35.97 30.21
CA PHE A 236 16.78 -36.70 29.18
C PHE A 236 15.26 -36.54 29.37
N LEU A 237 14.78 -36.82 30.59
CA LEU A 237 13.34 -36.81 30.92
C LEU A 237 12.73 -35.44 30.72
N LEU A 238 13.46 -34.38 31.12
CA LEU A 238 12.99 -33.02 31.03
C LEU A 238 13.19 -32.39 29.64
N ALA A 239 14.28 -32.71 28.95
CA ALA A 239 14.56 -32.18 27.62
C ALA A 239 13.68 -32.80 26.53
N THR A 240 13.28 -34.07 26.67
CA THR A 240 12.46 -34.76 25.67
C THR A 240 11.14 -34.08 25.36
N PRO A 241 10.29 -33.69 26.33
CA PRO A 241 9.08 -32.96 26.04
C PRO A 241 9.35 -31.55 25.47
N VAL A 242 10.46 -30.92 25.87
CA VAL A 242 10.85 -29.61 25.31
C VAL A 242 11.15 -29.75 23.83
N VAL A 243 11.96 -30.72 23.42
CA VAL A 243 12.39 -30.87 22.02
C VAL A 243 11.25 -31.45 21.17
N LEU A 244 10.58 -32.53 21.60
CA LEU A 244 9.60 -33.23 20.80
C LEU A 244 8.22 -32.55 20.77
N TRP A 245 7.76 -31.97 21.90
CA TRP A 245 6.47 -31.27 21.92
C TRP A 245 6.66 -29.79 21.76
N GLY A 246 7.55 -29.15 22.49
CA GLY A 246 7.84 -27.70 22.36
C GLY A 246 8.36 -27.34 20.99
N GLY A 247 9.33 -28.12 20.47
CA GLY A 247 9.99 -27.93 19.18
C GLY A 247 9.23 -28.45 17.97
N TRP A 248 8.13 -29.21 18.15
CA TRP A 248 7.41 -29.84 17.05
C TRP A 248 7.08 -28.94 15.85
N PRO A 249 6.58 -27.73 16.05
CA PRO A 249 6.30 -26.82 14.94
C PRO A 249 7.51 -26.50 14.06
N PHE A 250 8.71 -26.50 14.64
CA PHE A 250 9.94 -26.24 13.88
C PHE A 250 10.31 -27.41 12.99
N PHE A 251 10.12 -28.65 13.46
CA PHE A 251 10.35 -29.86 12.66
C PHE A 251 9.35 -29.98 11.51
N GLU A 252 8.07 -29.69 11.76
CA GLU A 252 7.03 -29.69 10.73
C GLU A 252 7.31 -28.66 9.63
N ARG A 253 7.67 -27.45 10.00
CA ARG A 253 8.03 -26.37 9.07
C ARG A 253 9.33 -26.67 8.31
N ALA A 254 10.31 -27.26 8.98
CA ALA A 254 11.55 -27.72 8.34
C ALA A 254 11.28 -28.78 7.29
N TRP A 255 10.43 -29.78 7.62
CA TRP A 255 10.05 -30.81 6.67
C TRP A 255 9.34 -30.25 5.43
N ALA A 256 8.40 -29.34 5.64
CA ALA A 256 7.71 -28.64 4.55
C ALA A 256 8.71 -27.88 3.65
N SER A 257 9.68 -27.16 4.24
CA SER A 257 10.67 -26.41 3.50
C SER A 257 11.64 -27.30 2.70
N ILE A 258 12.04 -28.44 3.24
CA ILE A 258 12.88 -29.42 2.53
C ILE A 258 12.11 -30.02 1.36
N LYS A 259 10.85 -30.41 1.57
CA LYS A 259 9.98 -30.97 0.53
C LYS A 259 9.77 -30.01 -0.64
N ASN A 260 9.69 -28.73 -0.36
CA ASN A 260 9.49 -27.67 -1.36
C ASN A 260 10.81 -27.10 -1.93
N VAL A 261 11.96 -27.72 -1.62
CA VAL A 261 13.30 -27.29 -2.07
C VAL A 261 13.56 -25.80 -1.76
N SER A 262 13.01 -25.33 -0.65
CA SER A 262 13.15 -23.94 -0.18
C SER A 262 13.67 -23.93 1.27
N PRO A 263 14.97 -24.33 1.50
CA PRO A 263 15.53 -24.41 2.85
C PRO A 263 15.52 -23.03 3.51
N ASN A 264 15.02 -22.99 4.73
CA ASN A 264 14.85 -21.79 5.52
C ASN A 264 15.41 -21.93 6.94
N MET A 265 15.16 -20.93 7.80
CA MET A 265 15.65 -20.94 9.19
C MET A 265 15.21 -22.19 9.97
N PHE A 266 13.98 -22.70 9.74
CA PHE A 266 13.48 -23.88 10.45
C PHE A 266 14.24 -25.14 10.07
N THR A 267 14.75 -25.21 8.83
CA THR A 267 15.63 -26.32 8.37
C THR A 267 16.91 -26.36 9.21
N LEU A 268 17.58 -25.22 9.41
CA LEU A 268 18.82 -25.16 10.19
C LEU A 268 18.58 -25.48 11.67
N ILE A 269 17.52 -24.93 12.26
CA ILE A 269 17.12 -25.19 13.65
C ILE A 269 16.83 -26.69 13.86
N ALA A 270 16.01 -27.28 12.97
CA ALA A 270 15.64 -28.70 13.10
C ALA A 270 16.84 -29.61 12.95
N ILE A 271 17.77 -29.35 12.01
CA ILE A 271 18.99 -30.13 11.83
C ILE A 271 19.89 -29.98 13.08
N GLY A 272 20.12 -28.74 13.55
CA GLY A 272 21.00 -28.49 14.69
C GLY A 272 20.45 -29.09 16.01
N THR A 273 19.20 -28.80 16.33
CA THR A 273 18.54 -29.34 17.54
C THR A 273 18.35 -30.85 17.47
N GLY A 274 17.95 -31.35 16.29
CA GLY A 274 17.79 -32.80 16.06
C GLY A 274 19.12 -33.55 16.19
N ALA A 275 20.18 -33.03 15.61
CA ALA A 275 21.52 -33.63 15.73
C ALA A 275 21.99 -33.70 17.19
N ALA A 276 21.87 -32.57 17.94
CA ALA A 276 22.24 -32.51 19.35
C ALA A 276 21.40 -33.52 20.20
N TYR A 277 20.10 -33.60 19.96
CA TYR A 277 19.22 -34.51 20.68
C TYR A 277 19.46 -35.99 20.33
N LEU A 278 19.58 -36.33 19.04
CA LEU A 278 19.86 -37.69 18.59
C LEU A 278 21.22 -38.20 19.06
N LEU A 279 22.24 -37.33 19.05
CA LEU A 279 23.54 -37.66 19.62
C LEU A 279 23.44 -37.95 21.10
N SER A 280 22.70 -37.16 21.86
CA SER A 280 22.50 -37.35 23.29
C SER A 280 21.74 -38.66 23.58
N LEU A 281 20.77 -39.04 22.75
CA LEU A 281 20.12 -40.34 22.83
C LEU A 281 21.10 -41.47 22.56
N ALA A 282 21.93 -41.35 21.52
CA ALA A 282 22.96 -42.35 21.25
C ALA A 282 23.98 -42.47 22.38
N ALA A 283 24.39 -41.33 22.97
CA ALA A 283 25.28 -41.31 24.12
C ALA A 283 24.69 -42.03 25.36
N LEU A 284 23.38 -41.87 25.58
CA LEU A 284 22.67 -42.46 26.72
C LEU A 284 22.37 -43.96 26.52
N PHE A 285 21.84 -44.35 25.35
CA PHE A 285 21.35 -45.71 25.13
C PHE A 285 22.38 -46.63 24.47
N LEU A 286 23.33 -46.10 23.72
CA LEU A 286 24.33 -46.83 22.96
C LEU A 286 25.75 -46.31 23.22
N PRO A 287 26.19 -46.24 24.49
CA PRO A 287 27.52 -45.71 24.83
C PRO A 287 28.68 -46.52 24.22
N SER A 288 28.43 -47.77 23.88
CA SER A 288 29.41 -48.66 23.23
C SER A 288 29.78 -48.23 21.80
N LEU A 289 28.95 -47.43 21.12
CA LEU A 289 29.23 -46.89 19.78
C LEU A 289 30.33 -45.83 19.81
N PHE A 290 30.59 -45.23 20.96
CA PHE A 290 31.56 -44.17 21.11
C PHE A 290 32.95 -44.66 21.49
N PRO A 291 34.04 -44.13 20.91
CA PRO A 291 35.40 -44.47 21.29
C PRO A 291 35.66 -44.24 22.79
N ALA A 292 36.55 -45.07 23.37
CA ALA A 292 36.88 -44.95 24.76
C ALA A 292 37.42 -43.57 25.16
N ALA A 293 38.05 -42.84 24.22
CA ALA A 293 38.56 -41.47 24.42
C ALA A 293 37.44 -40.42 24.59
N MET A 294 36.21 -40.73 24.26
CA MET A 294 35.02 -39.88 24.42
C MET A 294 34.27 -40.12 25.73
N ARG A 295 34.69 -41.15 26.48
CA ARG A 295 34.07 -41.48 27.76
C ARG A 295 34.84 -40.77 28.86
N ASP A 296 34.15 -40.19 29.79
CA ASP A 296 34.73 -39.62 30.99
C ASP A 296 35.44 -40.74 31.78
N ALA A 297 36.71 -40.44 32.19
CA ALA A 297 37.57 -41.45 32.86
C ALA A 297 37.01 -41.91 34.22
N HIS A 298 36.16 -41.12 34.89
CA HIS A 298 35.65 -41.41 36.22
C HIS A 298 34.23 -42.01 36.18
N SER A 299 33.36 -41.51 35.30
CA SER A 299 31.94 -41.93 35.17
C SER A 299 31.67 -42.97 34.08
N GLY A 300 32.60 -43.14 33.12
CA GLY A 300 32.42 -43.99 31.94
C GLY A 300 31.35 -43.52 30.95
N LEU A 301 30.73 -42.36 31.22
CA LEU A 301 29.65 -41.77 30.43
C LEU A 301 30.19 -40.99 29.25
N VAL A 302 29.42 -40.90 28.17
CA VAL A 302 29.68 -40.06 27.03
C VAL A 302 28.96 -38.71 27.27
N SER A 303 29.62 -37.58 26.94
CA SER A 303 28.99 -36.27 27.05
C SER A 303 27.71 -36.18 26.23
N ALA A 304 26.60 -35.88 26.89
CA ALA A 304 25.33 -35.61 26.25
C ALA A 304 25.11 -34.12 26.13
N TYR A 305 24.23 -33.69 25.21
CA TYR A 305 23.90 -32.30 24.88
C TYR A 305 22.39 -32.07 25.01
N PHE A 306 21.71 -32.73 25.97
CA PHE A 306 20.28 -32.54 26.23
C PHE A 306 19.97 -31.11 26.65
N GLU A 307 20.85 -30.49 27.45
CA GLU A 307 20.74 -29.11 27.87
C GLU A 307 20.81 -28.17 26.68
N SER A 308 21.72 -28.43 25.74
CA SER A 308 21.86 -27.62 24.53
C SER A 308 20.59 -27.70 23.66
N ALA A 309 20.07 -28.92 23.40
CA ALA A 309 18.85 -29.10 22.61
C ALA A 309 17.63 -28.40 23.27
N ALA A 310 17.47 -28.51 24.60
CA ALA A 310 16.40 -27.89 25.34
C ALA A 310 16.51 -26.35 25.35
N VAL A 311 17.70 -25.80 25.62
CA VAL A 311 17.95 -24.34 25.64
C VAL A 311 17.73 -23.74 24.26
N ILE A 312 18.24 -24.37 23.18
CA ILE A 312 18.04 -23.91 21.81
C ILE A 312 16.55 -23.86 21.48
N THR A 313 15.80 -24.93 21.74
CA THR A 313 14.37 -24.98 21.49
C THR A 313 13.62 -23.87 22.24
N THR A 314 13.96 -23.66 23.52
CA THR A 314 13.33 -22.65 24.36
C THR A 314 13.65 -21.22 23.90
N LEU A 315 14.89 -20.94 23.52
CA LEU A 315 15.31 -19.63 23.01
C LEU A 315 14.68 -19.32 21.64
N VAL A 316 14.55 -20.33 20.77
CA VAL A 316 13.85 -20.18 19.50
C VAL A 316 12.35 -19.90 19.71
N LEU A 317 11.72 -20.59 20.65
CA LEU A 317 10.33 -20.31 21.06
C LEU A 317 10.19 -18.88 21.59
N LEU A 318 11.14 -18.40 22.42
CA LEU A 318 11.17 -17.02 22.87
C LEU A 318 11.24 -16.06 21.69
N GLY A 319 12.14 -16.31 20.74
CA GLY A 319 12.25 -15.51 19.52
C GLY A 319 10.92 -15.41 18.76
N GLN A 320 10.22 -16.55 18.57
CA GLN A 320 8.92 -16.60 17.89
C GLN A 320 7.83 -15.86 18.68
N VAL A 321 7.79 -16.00 20.01
CA VAL A 321 6.82 -15.26 20.84
C VAL A 321 7.05 -13.76 20.75
N LEU A 322 8.30 -13.29 20.77
CA LEU A 322 8.64 -11.86 20.63
C LEU A 322 8.30 -11.35 19.23
N GLU A 323 8.53 -12.14 18.20
CA GLU A 323 8.17 -11.83 16.81
C GLU A 323 6.66 -11.65 16.66
N LEU A 324 5.86 -12.64 17.06
CA LEU A 324 4.39 -12.61 16.99
C LEU A 324 3.81 -11.46 17.82
N ARG A 325 4.38 -11.19 18.99
CA ARG A 325 3.99 -10.04 19.82
C ARG A 325 4.28 -8.71 19.12
N ALA A 326 5.43 -8.57 18.50
CA ALA A 326 5.80 -7.35 17.77
C ALA A 326 4.90 -7.11 16.56
N ARG A 327 4.55 -8.16 15.81
CA ARG A 327 3.58 -8.12 14.71
C ARG A 327 2.19 -7.68 15.21
N SER A 328 1.70 -8.28 16.29
CA SER A 328 0.41 -7.91 16.91
C SER A 328 0.38 -6.45 17.36
N GLN A 329 1.44 -5.93 17.96
CA GLN A 329 1.51 -4.52 18.38
C GLN A 329 1.49 -3.54 17.20
N THR A 330 1.97 -3.95 16.03
CA THR A 330 1.97 -3.10 14.83
C THR A 330 0.59 -3.07 14.17
N SER A 331 -0.14 -4.19 14.18
CA SER A 331 -1.54 -4.25 13.74
C SER A 331 -2.47 -3.44 14.64
N SER A 332 -2.09 -3.17 15.92
CA SER A 332 -2.90 -2.37 16.83
C SER A 332 -3.07 -0.92 16.37
N ALA A 333 -2.12 -0.37 15.61
CA ALA A 333 -2.23 0.98 15.07
C ALA A 333 -3.38 1.10 14.05
N ILE A 334 -3.59 0.06 13.24
CA ILE A 334 -4.72 -0.01 12.29
C ILE A 334 -6.02 -0.20 13.04
N LYS A 335 -6.03 -1.06 14.07
CA LYS A 335 -7.21 -1.25 14.95
C LYS A 335 -7.60 0.03 15.67
N GLU A 336 -6.64 0.87 16.10
CA GLU A 336 -6.92 2.18 16.65
C GLU A 336 -7.68 3.08 15.65
N LEU A 337 -7.30 3.06 14.38
CA LEU A 337 -8.02 3.80 13.34
C LEU A 337 -9.44 3.25 13.14
N LEU A 338 -9.61 1.93 13.09
CA LEU A 338 -10.94 1.32 12.98
C LEU A 338 -11.86 1.64 14.16
N ARG A 339 -11.32 1.79 15.37
CA ARG A 339 -12.06 2.17 16.57
C ARG A 339 -12.50 3.64 16.60
N LEU A 340 -12.08 4.45 15.62
CA LEU A 340 -12.57 5.83 15.50
C LEU A 340 -14.04 5.87 15.08
N ALA A 341 -14.50 4.97 14.21
CA ALA A 341 -15.90 4.89 13.85
C ALA A 341 -16.75 4.47 15.08
N PRO A 342 -17.93 5.07 15.30
CA PRO A 342 -18.87 4.61 16.32
C PRO A 342 -19.53 3.29 15.89
N GLU A 343 -20.08 2.55 16.84
CA GLU A 343 -20.80 1.29 16.55
C GLU A 343 -22.23 1.54 16.06
N THR A 344 -22.83 2.67 16.46
CA THR A 344 -24.22 3.04 16.18
C THR A 344 -24.32 4.44 15.59
N ALA A 345 -25.45 4.72 14.92
CA ALA A 345 -25.81 6.02 14.38
C ALA A 345 -27.30 6.31 14.64
N ILE A 346 -27.66 7.58 14.72
CA ILE A 346 -29.05 8.00 14.93
C ILE A 346 -29.65 8.45 13.59
N ILE A 347 -30.58 7.65 13.05
CA ILE A 347 -31.33 8.01 11.83
C ILE A 347 -32.51 8.89 12.22
N VAL A 348 -32.69 9.98 11.46
CA VAL A 348 -33.83 10.90 11.56
C VAL A 348 -34.74 10.70 10.35
N ASN A 349 -35.96 10.22 10.59
CA ASN A 349 -36.96 10.06 9.56
C ASN A 349 -37.88 11.29 9.52
N ALA A 350 -38.31 11.71 8.32
CA ALA A 350 -39.16 12.89 8.14
C ALA A 350 -40.49 12.82 8.91
N ASP A 351 -41.03 11.62 9.06
CA ASP A 351 -42.36 11.39 9.65
C ASP A 351 -42.36 10.46 10.89
N GLY A 352 -41.18 10.21 11.51
CA GLY A 352 -41.06 9.25 12.61
C GLY A 352 -40.09 9.64 13.71
N PRO A 353 -40.08 8.90 14.84
CA PRO A 353 -39.11 9.12 15.91
C PRO A 353 -37.68 8.81 15.46
N GLU A 354 -36.74 9.49 16.07
CA GLU A 354 -35.31 9.17 15.90
C GLU A 354 -35.06 7.72 16.33
N ARG A 355 -34.27 6.99 15.55
CA ARG A 355 -33.94 5.60 15.79
C ARG A 355 -32.42 5.40 15.81
N GLU A 356 -31.93 4.82 16.89
CA GLU A 356 -30.56 4.35 16.93
C GLU A 356 -30.44 3.00 16.22
N VAL A 357 -29.50 2.90 15.27
CA VAL A 357 -29.25 1.72 14.43
C VAL A 357 -27.76 1.38 14.44
N HIS A 358 -27.42 0.13 14.15
CA HIS A 358 -26.03 -0.22 13.90
C HIS A 358 -25.52 0.47 12.65
N LEU A 359 -24.24 0.88 12.64
CA LEU A 359 -23.64 1.60 11.53
C LEU A 359 -23.78 0.85 10.19
N ASN A 360 -23.77 -0.48 10.21
CA ASN A 360 -23.98 -1.32 9.03
C ASN A 360 -25.40 -1.23 8.41
N GLU A 361 -26.35 -0.66 9.10
CA GLU A 361 -27.72 -0.45 8.64
C GLU A 361 -27.92 0.92 7.99
N VAL A 362 -26.90 1.78 8.07
CA VAL A 362 -26.93 3.12 7.47
C VAL A 362 -26.66 3.00 5.98
N HIS A 363 -27.52 3.61 5.16
CA HIS A 363 -27.39 3.66 3.71
C HIS A 363 -27.05 5.07 3.22
N ALA A 364 -26.45 5.19 2.06
CA ALA A 364 -26.20 6.48 1.43
C ALA A 364 -27.55 7.23 1.22
N GLY A 365 -27.55 8.53 1.50
CA GLY A 365 -28.75 9.36 1.47
C GLY A 365 -29.51 9.43 2.80
N ALA A 366 -29.19 8.62 3.80
CA ALA A 366 -29.84 8.66 5.11
C ALA A 366 -29.51 9.98 5.83
N THR A 367 -30.53 10.57 6.50
CA THR A 367 -30.33 11.72 7.37
C THR A 367 -29.97 11.24 8.78
N LEU A 368 -28.82 11.70 9.28
CA LEU A 368 -28.27 11.31 10.57
C LEU A 368 -28.18 12.52 11.50
N ARG A 369 -28.44 12.31 12.79
CA ARG A 369 -28.16 13.30 13.84
C ARG A 369 -26.85 12.95 14.53
N VAL A 370 -25.96 13.95 14.66
CA VAL A 370 -24.75 13.86 15.46
C VAL A 370 -24.87 14.82 16.63
N ARG A 371 -24.84 14.27 17.86
CA ARG A 371 -24.96 15.06 19.09
C ARG A 371 -23.62 15.72 19.43
N ALA A 372 -23.66 16.66 20.36
CA ALA A 372 -22.45 17.30 20.87
C ALA A 372 -21.51 16.25 21.50
N ASN A 373 -20.21 16.36 21.23
CA ASN A 373 -19.13 15.47 21.68
C ASN A 373 -19.25 14.00 21.21
N GLU A 374 -20.14 13.71 20.25
CA GLU A 374 -20.24 12.41 19.62
C GLU A 374 -19.32 12.31 18.40
N LYS A 375 -18.98 11.07 18.04
CA LYS A 375 -18.25 10.79 16.79
C LYS A 375 -19.19 10.87 15.60
N VAL A 376 -18.70 11.45 14.52
CA VAL A 376 -19.40 11.45 13.23
C VAL A 376 -19.47 10.00 12.71
N PRO A 377 -20.68 9.48 12.40
CA PRO A 377 -20.84 8.05 12.10
C PRO A 377 -20.28 7.64 10.72
N THR A 378 -20.40 8.49 9.71
CA THR A 378 -19.98 8.18 8.34
C THR A 378 -19.62 9.46 7.61
N ASP A 379 -19.05 9.34 6.40
CA ASP A 379 -18.76 10.51 5.56
C ASP A 379 -20.06 11.07 4.98
N GLY A 380 -20.17 12.41 4.95
CA GLY A 380 -21.37 13.06 4.44
C GLY A 380 -21.29 14.58 4.44
N GLU A 381 -22.43 15.22 4.29
CA GLU A 381 -22.60 16.67 4.21
C GLU A 381 -23.55 17.16 5.32
N ILE A 382 -23.20 18.26 5.97
CA ILE A 382 -24.07 18.89 6.96
C ILE A 382 -25.27 19.49 6.23
N ILE A 383 -26.48 19.11 6.61
CA ILE A 383 -27.75 19.64 6.07
C ILE A 383 -28.20 20.86 6.90
N ASP A 384 -28.07 20.76 8.22
CA ASP A 384 -28.54 21.78 9.16
C ASP A 384 -27.65 21.82 10.41
N GLY A 385 -27.40 23.03 10.89
CA GLY A 385 -26.56 23.30 12.05
C GLY A 385 -25.17 23.86 11.68
N GLU A 386 -24.49 24.36 12.70
CA GLU A 386 -23.07 24.75 12.66
C GLU A 386 -22.36 24.23 13.90
N THR A 387 -21.13 23.78 13.71
CA THR A 387 -20.34 23.19 14.79
C THR A 387 -18.85 23.30 14.49
N SER A 388 -18.01 23.05 15.50
CA SER A 388 -16.57 22.81 15.31
C SER A 388 -16.30 21.31 15.39
N ILE A 389 -15.54 20.76 14.44
CA ILE A 389 -15.22 19.33 14.38
C ILE A 389 -13.72 19.14 14.60
N ASP A 390 -13.36 18.28 15.53
CA ASP A 390 -12.00 17.82 15.73
C ASP A 390 -11.67 16.72 14.71
N GLU A 391 -10.94 17.11 13.67
CA GLU A 391 -10.45 16.24 12.61
C GLU A 391 -9.00 15.76 12.88
N SER A 392 -8.43 16.01 14.07
CA SER A 392 -7.03 15.74 14.41
C SER A 392 -6.62 14.29 14.22
N MET A 393 -7.55 13.36 14.45
CA MET A 393 -7.31 11.91 14.29
C MET A 393 -7.11 11.50 12.82
N VAL A 394 -7.64 12.27 11.87
CA VAL A 394 -7.52 12.05 10.43
C VAL A 394 -6.47 12.99 9.85
N THR A 395 -6.54 14.29 10.15
CA THR A 395 -5.66 15.31 9.56
C THR A 395 -4.36 15.51 10.33
N GLY A 396 -4.30 15.15 11.61
CA GLY A 396 -3.18 15.40 12.51
C GLY A 396 -3.07 16.87 12.97
N GLU A 397 -4.11 17.71 12.77
CA GLU A 397 -4.19 19.08 13.28
C GLU A 397 -4.98 19.13 14.56
N SER A 398 -4.42 19.78 15.58
CA SER A 398 -5.04 19.87 16.90
C SER A 398 -6.11 20.96 17.00
N ILE A 399 -6.29 21.81 15.96
CA ILE A 399 -7.27 22.90 15.98
C ILE A 399 -8.56 22.41 15.33
N PRO A 400 -9.70 22.41 16.06
CA PRO A 400 -11.00 22.06 15.48
C PRO A 400 -11.38 22.98 14.31
N VAL A 401 -12.01 22.42 13.29
CA VAL A 401 -12.44 23.13 12.10
C VAL A 401 -13.92 23.51 12.21
N GLU A 402 -14.26 24.77 11.99
CA GLU A 402 -15.65 25.21 11.91
C GLU A 402 -16.32 24.66 10.65
N LYS A 403 -17.49 24.06 10.82
CA LYS A 403 -18.31 23.48 9.75
C LYS A 403 -19.75 24.00 9.85
N ARG A 404 -20.36 24.25 8.69
CA ARG A 404 -21.73 24.75 8.52
C ARG A 404 -22.48 23.92 7.50
N ALA A 405 -23.78 24.16 7.34
CA ALA A 405 -24.57 23.53 6.29
C ALA A 405 -23.88 23.67 4.90
N GLY A 406 -23.85 22.58 4.14
CA GLY A 406 -23.11 22.44 2.87
C GLY A 406 -21.64 22.02 3.01
N ASN A 407 -21.09 21.93 4.24
CA ASN A 407 -19.73 21.46 4.44
C ASN A 407 -19.68 19.93 4.61
N LYS A 408 -18.64 19.30 4.03
CA LYS A 408 -18.39 17.87 4.19
C LYS A 408 -17.80 17.53 5.55
N VAL A 409 -18.21 16.39 6.11
CA VAL A 409 -17.74 15.81 7.36
C VAL A 409 -17.22 14.40 7.13
N ILE A 410 -16.25 14.00 7.93
CA ILE A 410 -15.55 12.72 7.81
C ILE A 410 -15.95 11.81 8.97
N GLY A 411 -16.30 10.56 8.68
CA GLY A 411 -16.62 9.55 9.67
C GLY A 411 -15.46 9.29 10.63
N GLY A 412 -15.76 9.14 11.91
CA GLY A 412 -14.76 8.91 12.97
C GLY A 412 -14.16 10.19 13.58
N THR A 413 -14.45 11.38 13.05
CA THR A 413 -14.07 12.66 13.65
C THR A 413 -15.01 12.98 14.84
N ILE A 414 -14.61 13.91 15.70
CA ILE A 414 -15.37 14.21 16.95
C ILE A 414 -16.06 15.55 16.79
N ASN A 415 -17.40 15.53 16.94
CA ASN A 415 -18.20 16.73 16.96
C ASN A 415 -17.91 17.55 18.21
N GLY A 416 -17.92 18.88 18.09
CA GLY A 416 -17.79 19.82 19.20
C GLY A 416 -19.09 19.99 20.00
N ASN A 417 -19.36 21.23 20.39
CA ASN A 417 -20.37 21.55 21.40
C ASN A 417 -21.82 21.65 20.88
N ARG A 418 -22.02 21.61 19.56
CA ARG A 418 -23.36 21.80 18.96
C ARG A 418 -23.77 20.58 18.15
N PRO A 419 -25.02 20.11 18.29
CA PRO A 419 -25.54 19.04 17.44
C PRO A 419 -25.79 19.55 16.03
N PHE A 420 -25.71 18.66 15.04
CA PHE A 420 -26.03 18.95 13.64
C PHE A 420 -26.73 17.77 12.97
N LEU A 421 -27.38 18.03 11.84
CA LEU A 421 -27.92 17.02 10.93
C LEU A 421 -27.02 16.88 9.73
N MET A 422 -26.76 15.65 9.31
CA MET A 422 -25.98 15.35 8.13
C MET A 422 -26.70 14.36 7.23
N ARG A 423 -26.39 14.41 5.93
CA ARG A 423 -26.77 13.40 4.95
C ARG A 423 -25.58 12.49 4.72
N ALA A 424 -25.74 11.18 4.90
CA ALA A 424 -24.71 10.20 4.61
C ALA A 424 -24.44 10.14 3.11
N GLU A 425 -23.18 10.32 2.67
CA GLU A 425 -22.76 10.20 1.27
C GLU A 425 -22.05 8.88 1.01
N LYS A 426 -21.00 8.57 1.78
CA LYS A 426 -20.21 7.33 1.68
C LYS A 426 -20.38 6.50 2.94
N VAL A 427 -20.72 5.22 2.78
CA VAL A 427 -21.00 4.30 3.90
C VAL A 427 -20.18 3.02 3.81
N GLY A 428 -19.95 2.35 4.93
CA GLY A 428 -19.26 1.06 4.98
C GLY A 428 -17.83 1.11 4.43
N SER A 429 -17.54 0.31 3.40
CA SER A 429 -16.21 0.22 2.79
C SER A 429 -15.80 1.44 1.95
N GLU A 430 -16.74 2.33 1.64
CA GLU A 430 -16.51 3.52 0.82
C GLU A 430 -16.07 4.73 1.65
N THR A 431 -16.21 4.69 2.97
CA THR A 431 -15.77 5.78 3.86
C THR A 431 -14.26 5.98 3.77
N LEU A 432 -13.82 7.23 3.96
CA LEU A 432 -12.39 7.59 3.97
C LEU A 432 -11.62 6.74 5.01
N LEU A 433 -12.20 6.53 6.19
CA LEU A 433 -11.58 5.71 7.23
C LEU A 433 -11.39 4.24 6.79
N ALA A 434 -12.38 3.65 6.12
CA ALA A 434 -12.28 2.30 5.60
C ALA A 434 -11.22 2.21 4.47
N GLN A 435 -11.15 3.21 3.60
CA GLN A 435 -10.13 3.31 2.56
C GLN A 435 -8.71 3.44 3.16
N ILE A 436 -8.53 4.24 4.22
CA ILE A 436 -7.26 4.36 4.95
C ILE A 436 -6.81 2.98 5.47
N VAL A 437 -7.70 2.26 6.13
CA VAL A 437 -7.41 0.92 6.67
C VAL A 437 -7.02 -0.05 5.56
N LYS A 438 -7.75 -0.04 4.44
CA LYS A 438 -7.46 -0.85 3.27
C LYS A 438 -6.07 -0.55 2.71
N MET A 439 -5.75 0.73 2.47
CA MET A 439 -4.44 1.15 1.93
C MET A 439 -3.28 0.75 2.84
N VAL A 440 -3.40 0.97 4.16
CA VAL A 440 -2.35 0.56 5.11
C VAL A 440 -2.20 -0.95 5.14
N GLY A 441 -3.30 -1.70 5.08
CA GLY A 441 -3.27 -3.16 4.98
C GLY A 441 -2.61 -3.67 3.70
N GLU A 442 -2.85 -3.04 2.56
CA GLU A 442 -2.21 -3.35 1.28
C GLU A 442 -0.69 -3.08 1.32
N ALA A 443 -0.29 -1.94 1.88
CA ALA A 443 1.12 -1.60 2.06
C ALA A 443 1.89 -2.63 2.90
N GLN A 444 1.29 -3.08 3.99
CA GLN A 444 1.91 -4.08 4.87
C GLN A 444 2.12 -5.44 4.19
N ARG A 445 1.29 -5.78 3.20
CA ARG A 445 1.39 -7.01 2.42
C ARG A 445 2.23 -6.89 1.16
N SER A 446 2.53 -5.66 0.71
CA SER A 446 3.35 -5.42 -0.46
C SER A 446 4.84 -5.65 -0.15
N ARG A 447 5.62 -6.04 -1.17
CA ARG A 447 7.06 -6.32 -1.03
C ARG A 447 7.89 -5.20 -1.62
N ALA A 448 8.79 -4.64 -0.82
CA ALA A 448 9.80 -3.72 -1.32
C ALA A 448 10.92 -4.47 -2.07
N PRO A 449 11.56 -3.86 -3.09
CA PRO A 449 12.70 -4.45 -3.80
C PRO A 449 13.83 -4.92 -2.88
N ILE A 450 14.15 -4.18 -1.83
CA ILE A 450 15.17 -4.55 -0.84
C ILE A 450 14.83 -5.86 -0.10
N GLN A 451 13.55 -6.19 0.06
CA GLN A 451 13.12 -7.46 0.65
C GLN A 451 13.42 -8.62 -0.30
N ARG A 452 13.13 -8.46 -1.60
CA ARG A 452 13.47 -9.48 -2.62
C ARG A 452 14.97 -9.76 -2.64
N LEU A 453 15.80 -8.71 -2.52
CA LEU A 453 17.26 -8.87 -2.43
C LEU A 453 17.67 -9.68 -1.18
N ALA A 454 17.07 -9.42 -0.03
CA ALA A 454 17.32 -10.17 1.19
C ALA A 454 16.93 -11.64 1.06
N ASP A 455 15.82 -11.95 0.36
CA ASP A 455 15.38 -13.32 0.09
C ASP A 455 16.38 -14.07 -0.82
N VAL A 456 16.88 -13.41 -1.87
CA VAL A 456 17.90 -13.97 -2.76
C VAL A 456 19.20 -14.26 -2.00
N VAL A 457 19.66 -13.31 -1.18
CA VAL A 457 20.85 -13.52 -0.34
C VAL A 457 20.66 -14.71 0.62
N SER A 458 19.47 -14.84 1.24
CA SER A 458 19.16 -15.97 2.12
C SER A 458 19.21 -17.31 1.40
N ALA A 459 18.72 -17.39 0.16
CA ALA A 459 18.70 -18.60 -0.64
C ALA A 459 20.11 -19.15 -0.94
N TYR A 460 21.12 -18.28 -1.07
CA TYR A 460 22.53 -18.67 -1.21
C TYR A 460 23.21 -18.90 0.14
N PHE A 461 22.84 -18.15 1.14
CA PHE A 461 23.46 -18.18 2.46
C PHE A 461 23.25 -19.52 3.18
N VAL A 462 22.02 -20.05 3.17
CA VAL A 462 21.70 -21.32 3.87
C VAL A 462 22.52 -22.52 3.34
N PRO A 463 22.58 -22.78 2.02
CA PRO A 463 23.47 -23.81 1.49
C PRO A 463 24.96 -23.59 1.83
N ALA A 464 25.43 -22.34 1.74
CA ALA A 464 26.82 -22.00 2.08
C ALA A 464 27.16 -22.35 3.55
N VAL A 465 26.25 -22.04 4.47
CA VAL A 465 26.40 -22.38 5.90
C VAL A 465 26.44 -23.90 6.12
N ILE A 466 25.61 -24.67 5.41
CA ILE A 466 25.64 -26.12 5.50
C ILE A 466 27.01 -26.65 5.05
N VAL A 467 27.56 -26.11 3.97
CA VAL A 467 28.92 -26.48 3.52
C VAL A 467 29.97 -26.12 4.56
N VAL A 468 29.91 -24.92 5.16
CA VAL A 468 30.83 -24.51 6.23
C VAL A 468 30.70 -25.44 7.44
N ALA A 469 29.50 -25.83 7.83
CA ALA A 469 29.28 -26.77 8.92
C ALA A 469 29.88 -28.15 8.64
N ILE A 470 29.75 -28.64 7.42
CA ILE A 470 30.38 -29.91 6.97
C ILE A 470 31.90 -29.79 6.99
N VAL A 471 32.43 -28.69 6.46
CA VAL A 471 33.89 -28.45 6.48
C VAL A 471 34.42 -28.39 7.92
N ALA A 472 33.73 -27.62 8.79
CA ALA A 472 34.10 -27.56 10.22
C ALA A 472 34.04 -28.94 10.86
N PHE A 473 32.99 -29.73 10.59
CA PHE A 473 32.89 -31.09 11.08
C PHE A 473 34.08 -31.94 10.64
N VAL A 474 34.42 -31.95 9.36
CA VAL A 474 35.53 -32.77 8.82
C VAL A 474 36.87 -32.33 9.39
N VAL A 475 37.13 -31.00 9.47
CA VAL A 475 38.38 -30.47 10.03
C VAL A 475 38.55 -30.91 11.50
N TRP A 476 37.51 -30.74 12.31
CA TRP A 476 37.55 -31.15 13.73
C TRP A 476 37.56 -32.66 13.93
N LEU A 477 37.04 -33.45 12.98
CA LEU A 477 37.15 -34.92 12.99
C LEU A 477 38.59 -35.37 12.75
N ILE A 478 39.37 -34.62 11.92
CA ILE A 478 40.75 -34.95 11.57
C ILE A 478 41.74 -34.45 12.66
N PHE A 479 41.57 -33.17 13.09
CA PHE A 479 42.53 -32.52 13.98
C PHE A 479 42.13 -32.47 15.45
N GLY A 480 40.92 -32.85 15.79
CA GLY A 480 40.36 -32.83 17.14
C GLY A 480 39.72 -34.17 17.54
N SER A 481 38.44 -34.10 17.92
CA SER A 481 37.67 -35.28 18.29
C SER A 481 36.28 -35.22 17.68
N LEU A 482 35.57 -36.35 17.65
CA LEU A 482 34.18 -36.39 17.18
C LEU A 482 33.28 -35.41 17.98
N SER A 483 33.54 -35.26 19.30
CA SER A 483 32.81 -34.28 20.13
C SER A 483 33.00 -32.84 19.62
N TYR A 484 34.25 -32.43 19.36
CA TYR A 484 34.57 -31.11 18.83
C TYR A 484 33.97 -30.92 17.43
N ALA A 485 34.01 -31.95 16.57
CA ALA A 485 33.42 -31.93 15.23
C ALA A 485 31.91 -31.64 15.29
N ILE A 486 31.20 -32.33 16.19
CA ILE A 486 29.75 -32.18 16.34
C ILE A 486 29.43 -30.79 16.95
N VAL A 487 30.11 -30.40 18.01
CA VAL A 487 29.90 -29.08 18.66
C VAL A 487 30.13 -27.94 17.67
N ALA A 488 31.21 -27.97 16.90
CA ALA A 488 31.51 -26.96 15.91
C ALA A 488 30.44 -26.93 14.79
N ALA A 489 30.07 -28.06 14.22
CA ALA A 489 29.08 -28.14 13.17
C ALA A 489 27.69 -27.65 13.64
N VAL A 490 27.24 -28.13 14.82
CA VAL A 490 25.95 -27.72 15.41
C VAL A 490 25.97 -26.21 15.74
N SER A 491 27.04 -25.70 16.32
CA SER A 491 27.19 -24.27 16.64
C SER A 491 27.16 -23.40 15.39
N VAL A 492 27.81 -23.82 14.29
CA VAL A 492 27.77 -23.14 13.00
C VAL A 492 26.35 -23.11 12.45
N LEU A 493 25.62 -24.25 12.44
CA LEU A 493 24.24 -24.31 11.93
C LEU A 493 23.29 -23.41 12.74
N ILE A 494 23.48 -23.31 14.05
CA ILE A 494 22.62 -22.53 14.93
C ILE A 494 22.90 -21.04 14.79
N ILE A 495 24.17 -20.60 14.91
CA ILE A 495 24.52 -19.19 14.88
C ILE A 495 24.24 -18.54 13.53
N ALA A 496 24.30 -19.32 12.48
CA ALA A 496 24.05 -18.87 11.13
C ALA A 496 22.56 -18.77 10.76
N CYS A 497 21.65 -19.03 11.70
CA CYS A 497 20.22 -18.82 11.43
C CYS A 497 19.92 -17.38 10.99
N PRO A 498 19.38 -17.13 9.80
CA PRO A 498 19.04 -15.79 9.33
C PRO A 498 17.69 -15.30 9.89
N CYS A 499 17.34 -15.66 11.13
CA CYS A 499 16.06 -15.35 11.75
C CYS A 499 15.75 -13.86 11.77
N ALA A 500 16.75 -13.04 12.14
CA ALA A 500 16.64 -11.58 12.17
C ALA A 500 16.48 -10.97 10.77
N LEU A 501 17.04 -11.60 9.74
CA LEU A 501 16.97 -11.12 8.34
C LEU A 501 15.53 -11.16 7.80
N GLY A 502 14.78 -12.23 8.07
CA GLY A 502 13.37 -12.35 7.68
C GLY A 502 12.46 -11.30 8.32
N LEU A 503 12.87 -10.74 9.48
CA LEU A 503 12.13 -9.70 10.22
C LEU A 503 12.56 -8.28 9.88
N ALA A 504 13.78 -8.07 9.40
CA ALA A 504 14.41 -6.77 9.26
C ALA A 504 13.60 -5.79 8.39
N THR A 505 13.13 -6.26 7.24
CA THR A 505 12.36 -5.44 6.29
C THR A 505 10.89 -5.35 6.64
N PRO A 506 10.12 -6.45 6.85
CA PRO A 506 8.70 -6.36 7.13
C PRO A 506 8.38 -5.54 8.38
N MET A 507 9.13 -5.72 9.48
CA MET A 507 8.91 -4.97 10.72
C MET A 507 9.10 -3.46 10.53
N SER A 508 10.14 -3.05 9.79
CA SER A 508 10.38 -1.62 9.54
C SER A 508 9.31 -1.02 8.65
N ILE A 509 8.84 -1.75 7.62
CA ILE A 509 7.75 -1.31 6.75
C ILE A 509 6.45 -1.19 7.55
N MET A 510 6.09 -2.19 8.33
CA MET A 510 4.87 -2.19 9.14
C MET A 510 4.86 -1.02 10.14
N VAL A 511 5.96 -0.79 10.86
CA VAL A 511 6.07 0.33 11.80
C VAL A 511 6.08 1.66 11.07
N GLY A 512 6.80 1.75 9.93
CA GLY A 512 6.89 2.95 9.12
C GLY A 512 5.53 3.34 8.52
N THR A 513 4.81 2.40 7.89
CA THR A 513 3.48 2.67 7.31
C THR A 513 2.47 3.04 8.38
N GLY A 514 2.47 2.36 9.53
CA GLY A 514 1.61 2.71 10.66
C GLY A 514 1.93 4.10 11.26
N HIS A 515 3.21 4.48 11.32
CA HIS A 515 3.62 5.82 11.75
C HIS A 515 3.25 6.89 10.71
N GLY A 516 3.39 6.57 9.42
CA GLY A 516 2.94 7.42 8.31
C GLY A 516 1.45 7.72 8.40
N ALA A 517 0.63 6.69 8.56
CA ALA A 517 -0.83 6.83 8.66
C ALA A 517 -1.25 7.76 9.80
N LYS A 518 -0.63 7.64 10.98
CA LYS A 518 -0.87 8.56 12.12
C LYS A 518 -0.46 10.01 11.84
N ASN A 519 0.43 10.24 10.87
CA ASN A 519 0.89 11.58 10.46
C ASN A 519 0.25 12.07 9.15
N GLY A 520 -0.81 11.42 8.69
CA GLY A 520 -1.55 11.81 7.48
C GLY A 520 -0.85 11.40 6.17
N VAL A 521 0.11 10.46 6.21
CA VAL A 521 0.80 9.91 5.04
C VAL A 521 0.41 8.45 4.88
N LEU A 522 -0.44 8.16 3.91
CA LEU A 522 -0.91 6.82 3.60
C LEU A 522 -0.07 6.21 2.49
N ILE A 523 0.55 5.10 2.77
CA ILE A 523 1.35 4.35 1.80
C ILE A 523 0.50 3.19 1.28
N LYS A 524 0.36 3.04 -0.02
CA LYS A 524 -0.38 1.93 -0.66
C LYS A 524 0.53 0.76 -0.99
N LYS A 525 1.79 1.06 -1.38
CA LYS A 525 2.80 0.05 -1.74
C LYS A 525 4.11 0.30 -1.00
N ALA A 526 4.70 -0.74 -0.41
CA ALA A 526 6.01 -0.64 0.26
C ALA A 526 7.15 -0.23 -0.70
N GLU A 527 7.02 -0.57 -1.99
CA GLU A 527 7.93 -0.16 -3.04
C GLU A 527 8.07 1.37 -3.13
N ALA A 528 6.96 2.09 -2.98
CA ALA A 528 6.95 3.55 -3.01
C ALA A 528 7.84 4.17 -1.90
N LEU A 529 7.94 3.53 -0.72
CA LEU A 529 8.85 3.99 0.33
C LEU A 529 10.32 3.87 -0.09
N GLU A 530 10.68 2.81 -0.83
CA GLU A 530 12.05 2.65 -1.29
C GLU A 530 12.38 3.61 -2.44
N ILE A 531 11.46 3.79 -3.38
CA ILE A 531 11.67 4.66 -4.54
C ILE A 531 11.64 6.13 -4.11
N LEU A 532 10.71 6.53 -3.23
CA LEU A 532 10.61 7.92 -2.75
C LEU A 532 11.91 8.41 -2.08
N GLU A 533 12.68 7.53 -1.41
CA GLU A 533 14.00 7.90 -0.90
C GLU A 533 14.98 8.31 -2.01
N LYS A 534 14.84 7.74 -3.19
CA LYS A 534 15.74 7.93 -4.34
C LYS A 534 15.28 9.05 -5.27
N VAL A 535 14.03 9.53 -5.14
CA VAL A 535 13.48 10.62 -5.96
C VAL A 535 14.39 11.84 -5.94
N ASN A 536 14.70 12.37 -7.13
CA ASN A 536 15.52 13.55 -7.31
C ASN A 536 14.78 14.70 -8.02
N ALA A 537 13.60 14.42 -8.62
CA ALA A 537 12.73 15.42 -9.20
C ALA A 537 11.29 15.18 -8.75
N ILE A 538 10.57 16.24 -8.40
CA ILE A 538 9.15 16.19 -8.07
C ILE A 538 8.36 17.13 -8.95
N ILE A 539 7.37 16.59 -9.63
CA ILE A 539 6.41 17.37 -10.39
C ILE A 539 5.22 17.65 -9.49
N VAL A 540 4.80 18.90 -9.42
CA VAL A 540 3.62 19.34 -8.67
C VAL A 540 2.63 20.00 -9.62
N ASP A 541 1.37 19.59 -9.59
CA ASP A 541 0.31 20.35 -10.26
C ASP A 541 0.13 21.69 -9.57
N LYS A 542 -0.27 22.72 -10.32
CA LYS A 542 -0.49 24.05 -9.74
C LYS A 542 -1.78 24.08 -8.92
N THR A 543 -2.90 23.75 -9.58
CA THR A 543 -4.25 23.99 -9.06
C THR A 543 -4.60 22.98 -7.98
N GLY A 544 -5.10 23.43 -6.80
CA GLY A 544 -5.44 22.56 -5.67
C GLY A 544 -4.22 22.01 -4.92
N THR A 545 -3.04 21.95 -5.53
CA THR A 545 -1.79 21.44 -4.95
C THR A 545 -0.91 22.57 -4.39
N LEU A 546 -0.42 23.48 -5.24
CA LEU A 546 0.35 24.68 -4.82
C LEU A 546 -0.57 25.80 -4.36
N THR A 547 -1.78 25.83 -4.89
CA THR A 547 -2.81 26.84 -4.64
C THR A 547 -4.00 26.24 -3.90
N GLU A 548 -4.89 27.08 -3.38
CA GLU A 548 -6.06 26.64 -2.60
C GLU A 548 -7.14 25.93 -3.45
N GLY A 549 -7.07 26.08 -4.79
CA GLY A 549 -8.08 25.53 -5.71
C GLY A 549 -9.39 26.32 -5.67
N LYS A 550 -9.36 27.52 -5.11
CA LYS A 550 -10.50 28.45 -5.00
C LYS A 550 -10.14 29.77 -5.66
N PRO A 551 -10.26 29.87 -6.99
CA PRO A 551 -9.99 31.11 -7.69
C PRO A 551 -10.93 32.24 -7.19
N THR A 552 -10.40 33.46 -7.10
CA THR A 552 -11.12 34.66 -6.71
C THR A 552 -10.85 35.77 -7.68
N VAL A 553 -11.85 36.62 -7.95
CA VAL A 553 -11.67 37.83 -8.78
C VAL A 553 -10.78 38.82 -8.03
N GLN A 554 -9.68 39.25 -8.65
CA GLN A 554 -8.71 40.16 -8.07
C GLN A 554 -8.84 41.54 -8.62
N GLU A 555 -8.96 41.67 -9.94
CA GLU A 555 -9.02 42.97 -10.62
C GLU A 555 -10.04 42.89 -11.77
N ILE A 556 -10.77 43.99 -11.98
CA ILE A 556 -11.68 44.20 -13.11
C ILE A 556 -11.26 45.51 -13.78
N LEU A 557 -10.89 45.44 -15.06
CA LEU A 557 -10.47 46.59 -15.85
C LEU A 557 -11.40 46.77 -17.07
N LEU A 558 -11.80 48.02 -17.32
CA LEU A 558 -12.62 48.36 -18.49
C LEU A 558 -11.71 48.71 -19.69
N ALA A 559 -12.18 48.46 -20.92
CA ALA A 559 -11.42 48.65 -22.16
C ALA A 559 -11.02 50.12 -22.42
N ASN A 560 -11.78 51.08 -21.93
CA ASN A 560 -11.52 52.50 -22.14
C ASN A 560 -10.76 53.19 -20.98
N GLY A 561 -9.71 52.60 -20.49
CA GLY A 561 -8.62 53.09 -19.68
C GLY A 561 -8.89 54.27 -18.73
N ALA A 562 -9.63 54.07 -17.65
CA ALA A 562 -9.48 54.92 -16.47
C ALA A 562 -8.59 54.16 -15.47
N GLU A 563 -7.30 54.52 -15.39
CA GLU A 563 -6.46 54.11 -14.25
C GLU A 563 -7.11 54.62 -12.97
N PRO A 564 -7.28 53.79 -11.92
CA PRO A 564 -7.67 54.32 -10.62
C PRO A 564 -6.57 55.27 -10.12
N PRO A 565 -6.90 56.35 -9.43
CA PRO A 565 -5.91 57.30 -8.92
C PRO A 565 -4.93 56.57 -8.01
N LEU A 566 -3.63 56.79 -8.27
CA LEU A 566 -2.50 56.36 -7.42
C LEU A 566 -2.73 56.85 -5.98
N GLY A 567 -3.21 56.00 -5.09
CA GLY A 567 -3.46 56.38 -3.70
C GLY A 567 -4.20 55.35 -2.83
N SER A 568 -4.68 54.24 -3.37
CA SER A 568 -5.31 53.19 -2.54
C SER A 568 -4.30 52.11 -2.15
N GLY A 569 -3.90 52.12 -0.88
CA GLY A 569 -3.12 51.06 -0.26
C GLY A 569 -3.85 49.69 -0.30
N PRO A 570 -3.20 48.59 0.10
CA PRO A 570 -3.74 47.26 -0.05
C PRO A 570 -5.09 47.14 0.64
N TYR A 571 -6.10 46.71 -0.11
CA TYR A 571 -7.41 46.37 0.46
C TYR A 571 -7.23 45.22 1.44
N LEU A 572 -7.20 45.56 2.74
CA LEU A 572 -7.37 44.65 3.84
C LEU A 572 -8.76 44.01 3.74
N SER A 573 -8.83 42.70 3.86
CA SER A 573 -10.06 41.95 4.05
C SER A 573 -10.83 42.56 5.23
N LEU A 574 -11.87 43.34 4.98
CA LEU A 574 -12.73 43.92 6.00
C LEU A 574 -13.85 42.93 6.32
N SER A 575 -13.60 42.07 7.35
CA SER A 575 -14.67 41.53 8.14
C SER A 575 -15.42 42.64 8.86
N ALA A 576 -16.72 42.73 8.61
CA ALA A 576 -17.80 43.32 9.38
C ALA A 576 -17.48 44.61 10.22
N ASN A 577 -18.15 45.69 9.89
CA ASN A 577 -18.36 46.92 10.61
C ASN A 577 -17.58 48.17 10.13
N LEU A 578 -17.83 48.59 8.90
CA LEU A 578 -17.64 49.97 8.55
C LEU A 578 -18.87 50.50 7.80
N ARG A 579 -19.44 51.59 8.29
CA ARG A 579 -20.56 52.31 7.67
C ARG A 579 -20.12 52.81 6.29
N ILE A 580 -20.90 52.45 5.28
CA ILE A 580 -20.76 52.93 3.90
C ILE A 580 -21.03 54.45 3.91
N ASP A 581 -20.06 55.25 3.44
CA ASP A 581 -20.28 56.63 3.11
C ASP A 581 -21.13 56.69 1.84
N ASP A 582 -22.32 57.30 1.93
CA ASP A 582 -23.34 57.38 0.89
C ASP A 582 -22.92 58.23 -0.35
N ASN A 583 -21.66 58.68 -0.44
CA ASN A 583 -21.15 59.48 -1.54
C ASN A 583 -20.04 58.85 -2.38
N PHE A 584 -19.88 57.51 -2.37
CA PHE A 584 -18.90 56.89 -3.26
C PHE A 584 -19.49 56.70 -4.66
N THR A 585 -19.09 57.51 -5.62
CA THR A 585 -19.35 57.30 -7.04
C THR A 585 -18.25 56.47 -7.65
N PRO A 586 -18.53 55.26 -8.17
CA PRO A 586 -17.52 54.42 -8.84
C PRO A 586 -17.06 55.11 -10.14
N PRO A 587 -15.81 54.78 -10.60
CA PRO A 587 -15.31 55.32 -11.88
C PRO A 587 -16.19 54.82 -13.04
N VAL A 588 -16.68 55.75 -13.83
CA VAL A 588 -17.57 55.53 -15.00
C VAL A 588 -16.74 55.73 -16.27
N SER A 589 -16.86 54.81 -17.25
CA SER A 589 -16.33 55.01 -18.60
C SER A 589 -17.03 56.15 -19.31
N SER A 590 -16.45 56.65 -20.40
CA SER A 590 -17.02 57.77 -21.21
C SER A 590 -18.46 57.48 -21.69
N ASP A 591 -18.88 56.20 -21.72
CA ASP A 591 -20.21 55.79 -22.18
C ASP A 591 -21.14 55.34 -21.05
N GLY A 592 -20.82 55.63 -19.78
CA GLY A 592 -21.67 55.23 -18.63
C GLY A 592 -21.56 53.79 -18.19
N PHE A 593 -20.65 53.00 -18.78
CA PHE A 593 -20.47 51.57 -18.45
C PHE A 593 -19.58 51.38 -17.22
N THR A 594 -19.98 50.52 -16.27
CA THR A 594 -19.30 50.38 -14.99
C THR A 594 -18.69 49.00 -14.78
N GLN A 595 -17.72 48.89 -13.88
CA GLN A 595 -17.18 47.58 -13.46
C GLN A 595 -18.28 46.65 -12.91
N ALA A 596 -19.27 47.20 -12.22
CA ALA A 596 -20.42 46.44 -11.71
C ALA A 596 -21.27 45.84 -12.86
N GLU A 597 -21.46 46.63 -13.94
CA GLU A 597 -22.19 46.18 -15.12
C GLU A 597 -21.40 45.10 -15.88
N LEU A 598 -20.08 45.27 -16.04
CA LEU A 598 -19.22 44.24 -16.62
C LEU A 598 -19.30 42.91 -15.83
N LEU A 599 -19.20 42.97 -14.50
CA LEU A 599 -19.29 41.83 -13.63
C LEU A 599 -20.69 41.20 -13.70
N ARG A 600 -21.75 41.98 -13.77
CA ARG A 600 -23.13 41.51 -13.90
C ARG A 600 -23.32 40.66 -15.17
N LEU A 601 -22.87 41.21 -16.32
CA LEU A 601 -22.98 40.51 -17.60
C LEU A 601 -22.13 39.25 -17.64
N ALA A 602 -20.90 39.31 -17.12
CA ALA A 602 -20.03 38.15 -17.01
C ALA A 602 -20.62 37.05 -16.11
N ALA A 603 -21.11 37.44 -14.92
CA ALA A 603 -21.71 36.49 -13.98
C ALA A 603 -23.00 35.86 -14.52
N SER A 604 -23.75 36.61 -15.36
CA SER A 604 -24.95 36.05 -16.01
C SER A 604 -24.64 34.88 -16.93
N LEU A 605 -23.59 34.99 -17.75
CA LEU A 605 -23.11 33.93 -18.62
C LEU A 605 -22.48 32.78 -17.82
N GLU A 606 -21.59 33.11 -16.89
CA GLU A 606 -20.83 32.14 -16.13
C GLU A 606 -21.69 31.32 -15.16
N LYS A 607 -22.88 31.80 -14.78
CA LYS A 607 -23.85 31.01 -13.98
C LYS A 607 -24.25 29.69 -14.63
N HIS A 608 -24.12 29.57 -15.94
CA HIS A 608 -24.44 28.39 -16.74
C HIS A 608 -23.22 27.52 -17.04
N SER A 609 -22.03 27.90 -16.53
CA SER A 609 -20.77 27.18 -16.74
C SER A 609 -20.34 26.39 -15.50
N GLU A 610 -19.83 25.19 -15.72
CA GLU A 610 -19.25 24.34 -14.67
C GLU A 610 -17.75 24.63 -14.44
N HIS A 611 -17.18 25.61 -15.13
CA HIS A 611 -15.75 25.90 -15.03
C HIS A 611 -15.40 26.55 -13.67
N PRO A 612 -14.26 26.19 -13.01
CA PRO A 612 -13.87 26.76 -11.71
C PRO A 612 -13.77 28.31 -11.70
N LEU A 613 -13.39 28.92 -12.82
CA LEU A 613 -13.33 30.40 -12.95
C LEU A 613 -14.73 31.01 -12.96
N ALA A 614 -15.74 30.32 -13.45
CA ALA A 614 -17.12 30.74 -13.43
C ALA A 614 -17.63 30.92 -12.00
N ALA A 615 -17.37 29.96 -11.13
CA ALA A 615 -17.73 30.03 -9.72
C ALA A 615 -17.12 31.27 -9.03
N ALA A 616 -15.88 31.64 -9.39
CA ALA A 616 -15.23 32.85 -8.85
C ALA A 616 -15.96 34.14 -9.25
N ILE A 617 -16.37 34.22 -10.51
CA ILE A 617 -17.06 35.42 -11.04
C ILE A 617 -18.47 35.56 -10.46
N VAL A 618 -19.18 34.42 -10.37
CA VAL A 618 -20.54 34.40 -9.78
C VAL A 618 -20.47 34.72 -8.28
N SER A 619 -19.51 34.14 -7.55
CA SER A 619 -19.32 34.40 -6.11
C SER A 619 -18.98 35.88 -5.84
N GLU A 620 -18.16 36.51 -6.69
CA GLU A 620 -17.83 37.92 -6.57
C GLU A 620 -19.06 38.82 -6.84
N ALA A 621 -19.90 38.45 -7.83
CA ALA A 621 -21.15 39.14 -8.09
C ALA A 621 -22.11 39.06 -6.90
N GLU A 622 -22.24 37.87 -6.31
CA GLU A 622 -23.04 37.64 -5.09
C GLU A 622 -22.52 38.46 -3.90
N ALA A 623 -21.18 38.46 -3.68
CA ALA A 623 -20.55 39.23 -2.61
C ALA A 623 -20.83 40.74 -2.74
N ARG A 624 -20.87 41.23 -3.98
CA ARG A 624 -21.23 42.63 -4.28
C ARG A 624 -22.75 42.88 -4.37
N ARG A 625 -23.58 41.87 -4.13
CA ARG A 625 -25.05 41.90 -4.22
C ARG A 625 -25.54 42.31 -5.60
N ILE A 626 -24.85 41.83 -6.65
CA ILE A 626 -25.20 42.06 -8.05
C ILE A 626 -25.99 40.82 -8.52
N GLU A 627 -27.25 41.01 -8.93
CA GLU A 627 -28.09 39.94 -9.44
C GLU A 627 -27.78 39.65 -10.92
N PRO A 628 -27.40 38.42 -11.31
CA PRO A 628 -27.23 38.03 -12.69
C PRO A 628 -28.57 38.09 -13.47
N ALA A 629 -28.51 38.52 -14.73
CA ALA A 629 -29.67 38.55 -15.61
C ALA A 629 -29.94 37.21 -16.31
N GLU A 630 -31.09 37.07 -16.93
CA GLU A 630 -31.47 35.89 -17.74
C GLU A 630 -30.65 35.85 -19.03
N VAL A 631 -30.14 34.69 -19.38
CA VAL A 631 -29.32 34.44 -20.58
C VAL A 631 -30.13 33.74 -21.64
N LYS A 632 -30.12 34.21 -22.87
CA LYS A 632 -30.66 33.56 -24.06
C LYS A 632 -29.53 33.10 -24.98
N GLU A 633 -29.79 32.07 -25.77
CA GLU A 633 -28.86 31.53 -26.78
C GLU A 633 -27.44 31.28 -26.20
N PHE A 634 -27.39 30.58 -25.04
CA PHE A 634 -26.14 30.21 -24.40
C PHE A 634 -25.39 29.18 -25.23
N GLU A 635 -24.11 29.44 -25.52
CA GLU A 635 -23.22 28.52 -26.22
C GLU A 635 -21.86 28.45 -25.51
N SER A 636 -21.37 27.27 -25.24
CA SER A 636 -20.02 27.02 -24.73
C SER A 636 -19.11 26.49 -25.83
N VAL A 637 -18.05 27.23 -26.15
CA VAL A 637 -17.07 26.86 -27.20
C VAL A 637 -15.77 26.41 -26.55
N THR A 638 -15.49 25.11 -26.62
CA THR A 638 -14.30 24.50 -26.00
C THR A 638 -13.02 25.23 -26.42
N GLY A 639 -12.23 25.69 -25.42
CA GLY A 639 -10.95 26.38 -25.60
C GLY A 639 -11.05 27.82 -26.01
N ARG A 640 -12.24 28.38 -26.25
CA ARG A 640 -12.47 29.80 -26.58
C ARG A 640 -13.18 30.56 -25.47
N GLY A 641 -14.31 30.06 -24.99
CA GLY A 641 -15.10 30.72 -23.96
C GLY A 641 -16.59 30.47 -24.12
N LEU A 642 -17.38 31.41 -23.59
CA LEU A 642 -18.84 31.37 -23.54
C LEU A 642 -19.42 32.52 -24.36
N ASN A 643 -20.55 32.25 -25.01
CA ASN A 643 -21.32 33.25 -25.75
C ASN A 643 -22.79 33.22 -25.31
N GLY A 644 -23.49 34.31 -25.40
CA GLY A 644 -24.93 34.36 -25.14
C GLY A 644 -25.49 35.78 -25.24
N ILE A 645 -26.82 35.90 -25.19
CA ILE A 645 -27.52 37.18 -25.20
C ILE A 645 -28.01 37.49 -23.79
N VAL A 646 -27.57 38.63 -23.24
CA VAL A 646 -27.96 39.19 -21.95
C VAL A 646 -28.52 40.58 -22.16
N ASP A 647 -29.73 40.83 -21.73
CA ASP A 647 -30.46 42.10 -21.92
C ASP A 647 -30.43 42.65 -23.36
N GLY A 648 -30.54 41.72 -24.34
CA GLY A 648 -30.57 42.04 -25.78
C GLY A 648 -29.19 42.35 -26.38
N LYS A 649 -28.07 42.25 -25.62
CA LYS A 649 -26.69 42.40 -26.08
C LYS A 649 -26.01 41.08 -26.25
N SER A 650 -25.23 40.90 -27.29
CA SER A 650 -24.39 39.70 -27.48
C SER A 650 -23.15 39.80 -26.61
N ILE A 651 -23.02 38.91 -25.64
CA ILE A 651 -21.89 38.86 -24.69
C ILE A 651 -21.02 37.64 -24.97
N SER A 652 -19.71 37.87 -25.05
CA SER A 652 -18.74 36.76 -25.04
C SER A 652 -17.75 36.96 -23.92
N ILE A 653 -17.41 35.83 -23.22
CA ILE A 653 -16.38 35.79 -22.18
C ILE A 653 -15.43 34.62 -22.44
N GLY A 654 -14.10 34.86 -22.36
CA GLY A 654 -13.13 33.78 -22.61
C GLY A 654 -11.70 34.25 -22.74
N SER A 655 -10.89 33.44 -23.43
CA SER A 655 -9.48 33.77 -23.72
C SER A 655 -9.35 34.92 -24.73
N GLY A 656 -8.13 35.43 -24.93
CA GLY A 656 -7.87 36.48 -25.92
C GLY A 656 -8.29 36.15 -27.35
N SER A 657 -8.60 34.89 -27.64
CA SER A 657 -9.09 34.44 -28.96
C SER A 657 -10.51 34.88 -29.30
N ILE A 658 -11.26 35.44 -28.34
CA ILE A 658 -12.61 36.00 -28.60
C ILE A 658 -12.57 37.41 -29.14
N LEU A 659 -11.42 38.13 -29.10
CA LEU A 659 -11.24 39.46 -29.61
C LEU A 659 -11.21 39.41 -31.13
N SER A 660 -12.12 40.15 -31.78
CA SER A 660 -12.19 40.32 -33.23
C SER A 660 -11.21 41.38 -33.73
N GLU A 661 -10.87 42.37 -32.91
CA GLU A 661 -9.87 43.42 -33.16
C GLU A 661 -8.79 43.36 -32.07
N HIS A 662 -7.53 43.67 -32.46
CA HIS A 662 -6.39 43.68 -31.51
C HIS A 662 -6.38 45.05 -30.79
N ASP A 663 -6.98 45.09 -29.61
CA ASP A 663 -6.81 46.21 -28.69
C ASP A 663 -5.48 46.04 -27.94
N GLU A 664 -4.40 46.69 -28.46
CA GLU A 664 -3.06 46.62 -27.88
C GLU A 664 -3.02 47.10 -26.41
N GLN A 665 -3.87 48.06 -26.02
CA GLN A 665 -3.90 48.55 -24.65
C GLN A 665 -4.50 47.51 -23.70
N LEU A 666 -5.59 46.85 -24.11
CA LEU A 666 -6.24 45.85 -23.31
C LEU A 666 -5.37 44.60 -23.19
N ILE A 667 -4.66 44.21 -24.27
CA ILE A 667 -3.70 43.10 -24.25
C ILE A 667 -2.52 43.43 -23.31
N ALA A 668 -1.97 44.65 -23.37
CA ALA A 668 -0.89 45.07 -22.47
C ALA A 668 -1.35 45.11 -20.99
N ALA A 669 -2.61 45.51 -20.74
CA ALA A 669 -3.20 45.43 -19.40
C ALA A 669 -3.37 43.98 -18.94
N ALA A 670 -3.83 43.09 -19.82
CA ALA A 670 -3.94 41.67 -19.53
C ALA A 670 -2.58 41.03 -19.22
N ASP A 671 -1.52 41.39 -19.93
CA ASP A 671 -0.17 40.89 -19.67
C ASP A 671 0.41 41.39 -18.34
N LYS A 672 0.06 42.63 -17.93
CA LYS A 672 0.40 43.13 -16.60
C LYS A 672 -0.28 42.30 -15.49
N LEU A 673 -1.54 41.91 -15.67
CA LEU A 673 -2.26 41.05 -14.71
C LEU A 673 -1.69 39.62 -14.72
N ARG A 674 -1.39 39.06 -15.89
CA ARG A 674 -0.73 37.77 -16.04
C ARG A 674 0.65 37.74 -15.37
N ALA A 675 1.42 38.81 -15.47
CA ALA A 675 2.69 38.98 -14.77
C ALA A 675 2.57 38.99 -13.23
N LYS A 676 1.35 39.31 -12.71
CA LYS A 676 1.01 39.15 -11.28
C LYS A 676 0.46 37.76 -10.92
N GLY A 677 0.48 36.80 -11.83
CA GLY A 677 -0.02 35.44 -11.60
C GLY A 677 -1.53 35.24 -11.80
N GLN A 678 -2.23 36.23 -12.38
CA GLN A 678 -3.67 36.17 -12.61
C GLN A 678 -4.00 35.52 -13.96
N THR A 679 -5.04 34.68 -14.00
CA THR A 679 -5.68 34.23 -15.24
C THR A 679 -6.63 35.33 -15.71
N VAL A 680 -6.50 35.78 -16.95
CA VAL A 680 -7.26 36.90 -17.48
C VAL A 680 -8.31 36.44 -18.46
N LEU A 681 -9.56 36.79 -18.18
CA LEU A 681 -10.73 36.55 -19.05
C LEU A 681 -11.07 37.90 -19.73
N PHE A 682 -11.24 37.83 -21.03
CA PHE A 682 -11.72 38.97 -21.83
C PHE A 682 -13.25 38.96 -21.92
N VAL A 683 -13.85 40.11 -21.89
CA VAL A 683 -15.31 40.25 -22.05
C VAL A 683 -15.56 41.17 -23.24
N THR A 684 -16.38 40.73 -24.19
CA THR A 684 -16.82 41.53 -25.31
C THR A 684 -18.35 41.72 -25.27
N ILE A 685 -18.80 42.89 -25.74
CA ILE A 685 -20.23 43.24 -25.88
C ILE A 685 -20.47 43.65 -27.33
N ASP A 686 -21.41 42.99 -27.99
CA ASP A 686 -21.72 43.16 -29.42
C ASP A 686 -20.47 43.10 -30.31
N GLY A 687 -19.51 42.20 -29.94
CA GLY A 687 -18.24 42.01 -30.65
C GLY A 687 -17.15 43.04 -30.35
N GLN A 688 -17.43 44.06 -29.54
CA GLN A 688 -16.46 45.09 -29.13
C GLN A 688 -15.85 44.73 -27.76
N PRO A 689 -14.53 44.93 -27.54
CA PRO A 689 -13.89 44.74 -26.25
C PRO A 689 -14.52 45.63 -25.18
N ALA A 690 -15.03 45.05 -24.08
CA ALA A 690 -15.64 45.76 -22.97
C ALA A 690 -14.72 45.84 -21.75
N GLY A 691 -13.88 44.86 -21.54
CA GLY A 691 -12.94 44.81 -20.42
C GLY A 691 -12.32 43.45 -20.16
N ILE A 692 -11.59 43.36 -19.08
CA ILE A 692 -10.94 42.15 -18.62
C ILE A 692 -11.22 41.88 -17.15
N ILE A 693 -11.34 40.61 -16.78
CA ILE A 693 -11.47 40.16 -15.40
C ILE A 693 -10.24 39.28 -15.07
N GLY A 694 -9.46 39.72 -14.09
CA GLY A 694 -8.31 38.99 -13.55
C GLY A 694 -8.74 38.12 -12.38
N VAL A 695 -8.52 36.83 -12.51
CA VAL A 695 -8.85 35.82 -11.50
C VAL A 695 -7.56 35.15 -11.06
N ALA A 696 -7.32 35.03 -9.76
CA ALA A 696 -6.16 34.34 -9.22
C ALA A 696 -6.59 33.27 -8.19
N ASP A 697 -5.88 32.18 -8.22
CA ASP A 697 -5.96 31.14 -7.19
C ASP A 697 -4.83 31.36 -6.18
N GLN A 698 -5.17 31.53 -4.91
CA GLN A 698 -4.23 31.92 -3.87
C GLN A 698 -3.21 30.82 -3.60
N ILE A 699 -1.94 31.20 -3.50
CA ILE A 699 -0.85 30.28 -3.14
C ILE A 699 -1.00 29.89 -1.68
N LYS A 700 -0.95 28.58 -1.38
CA LYS A 700 -1.00 28.08 -0.01
C LYS A 700 0.17 28.61 0.82
N PRO A 701 -0.04 29.10 2.05
CA PRO A 701 1.03 29.66 2.88
C PRO A 701 2.18 28.67 3.16
N SER A 702 1.87 27.39 3.21
CA SER A 702 2.83 26.30 3.43
C SER A 702 3.68 25.96 2.20
N ALA A 703 3.25 26.32 0.97
CA ALA A 703 3.91 25.93 -0.28
C ALA A 703 5.38 26.37 -0.33
N LYS A 704 5.68 27.62 0.02
CA LYS A 704 7.04 28.16 0.00
C LYS A 704 7.99 27.44 0.96
N GLN A 705 7.50 27.09 2.16
CA GLN A 705 8.30 26.35 3.14
C GLN A 705 8.56 24.92 2.69
N ALA A 706 7.55 24.27 2.08
CA ALA A 706 7.66 22.93 1.55
C ALA A 706 8.67 22.86 0.39
N VAL A 707 8.61 23.77 -0.58
CA VAL A 707 9.59 23.86 -1.68
C VAL A 707 11.00 24.07 -1.14
N THR A 708 11.17 25.00 -0.19
CA THR A 708 12.49 25.20 0.47
C THR A 708 12.98 23.94 1.18
N GLY A 709 12.07 23.19 1.81
CA GLY A 709 12.37 21.93 2.46
C GLY A 709 12.80 20.83 1.48
N LEU A 710 12.20 20.76 0.32
CA LEU A 710 12.54 19.84 -0.77
C LEU A 710 13.92 20.17 -1.35
N HIS A 711 14.21 21.44 -1.61
CA HIS A 711 15.53 21.88 -2.07
C HIS A 711 16.67 21.55 -1.09
N ARG A 712 16.43 21.68 0.22
CA ARG A 712 17.40 21.24 1.25
C ARG A 712 17.71 19.74 1.17
N GLN A 713 16.84 18.95 0.53
CA GLN A 713 17.03 17.52 0.32
C GLN A 713 17.55 17.18 -1.08
N ASN A 714 17.99 18.20 -1.84
CA ASN A 714 18.47 18.10 -3.22
C ASN A 714 17.40 17.51 -4.16
N ILE A 715 16.16 17.92 -4.02
CA ILE A 715 15.05 17.56 -4.91
C ILE A 715 14.73 18.78 -5.76
N GLU A 716 14.76 18.58 -7.07
CA GLU A 716 14.31 19.56 -8.06
C GLU A 716 12.78 19.62 -8.04
N VAL A 717 12.23 20.81 -7.90
CA VAL A 717 10.76 21.02 -7.89
C VAL A 717 10.33 21.58 -9.23
N ILE A 718 9.43 20.88 -9.89
CA ILE A 718 8.93 21.18 -11.23
C ILE A 718 7.43 21.45 -11.14
N MET A 719 6.96 22.59 -11.61
CA MET A 719 5.53 22.90 -11.70
C MET A 719 4.99 22.51 -13.07
N MET A 720 3.84 21.83 -13.08
CA MET A 720 3.10 21.51 -14.29
C MET A 720 1.71 22.13 -14.23
N THR A 721 1.29 22.83 -15.29
CA THR A 721 0.00 23.51 -15.33
C THR A 721 -0.53 23.67 -16.74
N GLY A 722 -1.86 23.72 -16.89
CA GLY A 722 -2.53 24.13 -18.13
C GLY A 722 -2.55 25.65 -18.37
N ASP A 723 -2.09 26.45 -17.39
CA ASP A 723 -2.09 27.90 -17.48
C ASP A 723 -1.11 28.44 -18.53
N ASN A 724 -1.31 29.72 -18.89
CA ASN A 724 -0.40 30.46 -19.70
C ASN A 724 0.99 30.58 -19.05
N GLU A 725 2.03 30.65 -19.89
CA GLU A 725 3.43 30.65 -19.46
C GLU A 725 3.76 31.86 -18.55
N LEU A 726 3.21 33.04 -18.80
CA LEU A 726 3.46 34.21 -17.97
C LEU A 726 2.91 34.06 -16.54
N THR A 727 1.67 33.57 -16.43
CA THR A 727 1.04 33.25 -15.12
C THR A 727 1.81 32.17 -14.37
N ALA A 728 2.18 31.11 -15.06
CA ALA A 728 2.91 30.00 -14.47
C ALA A 728 4.29 30.44 -13.96
N ARG A 729 5.04 31.22 -14.74
CA ARG A 729 6.36 31.75 -14.35
C ARG A 729 6.26 32.73 -13.18
N ALA A 730 5.18 33.48 -13.05
CA ALA A 730 4.97 34.39 -11.92
C ALA A 730 4.86 33.61 -10.61
N VAL A 731 4.02 32.57 -10.58
CA VAL A 731 3.86 31.67 -9.42
C VAL A 731 5.17 30.92 -9.11
N ALA A 732 5.86 30.42 -10.13
CA ALA A 732 7.12 29.71 -9.96
C ALA A 732 8.22 30.59 -9.35
N LYS A 733 8.31 31.83 -9.77
CA LYS A 733 9.25 32.82 -9.23
C LYS A 733 8.97 33.12 -7.74
N GLU A 734 7.70 33.26 -7.37
CA GLU A 734 7.31 33.52 -5.97
C GLU A 734 7.65 32.32 -5.05
N LEU A 735 7.47 31.09 -5.53
CA LEU A 735 7.73 29.86 -4.79
C LEU A 735 9.16 29.35 -4.94
N ASN A 736 9.98 29.98 -5.79
CA ASN A 736 11.34 29.52 -6.13
C ASN A 736 11.37 28.11 -6.72
N ILE A 737 10.49 27.84 -7.68
CA ILE A 737 10.40 26.57 -8.40
C ILE A 737 11.47 26.53 -9.50
N ASP A 738 12.12 25.36 -9.69
CA ASP A 738 13.28 25.21 -10.57
C ASP A 738 12.89 25.20 -12.05
N GLN A 739 11.80 24.50 -12.40
CA GLN A 739 11.34 24.33 -13.78
C GLN A 739 9.82 24.43 -13.88
N VAL A 740 9.33 24.91 -15.01
CA VAL A 740 7.89 25.06 -15.30
C VAL A 740 7.53 24.44 -16.63
N PHE A 741 6.50 23.62 -16.65
CA PHE A 741 5.79 23.18 -17.84
C PHE A 741 4.42 23.84 -17.87
N ALA A 742 4.29 24.90 -18.68
CA ALA A 742 3.06 25.67 -18.85
C ALA A 742 2.30 25.22 -20.10
N GLY A 743 0.99 25.45 -20.14
CA GLY A 743 0.14 25.12 -21.27
C GLY A 743 0.03 23.63 -21.55
N VAL A 744 0.27 22.78 -20.55
CA VAL A 744 0.24 21.30 -20.71
C VAL A 744 -1.19 20.81 -20.66
N MET A 745 -1.65 20.23 -21.76
CA MET A 745 -2.95 19.57 -21.82
C MET A 745 -2.96 18.30 -20.96
N PRO A 746 -4.12 17.91 -20.39
CA PRO A 746 -4.23 16.72 -19.53
C PRO A 746 -3.61 15.46 -20.14
N GLU A 747 -3.84 15.24 -21.42
CA GLU A 747 -3.34 14.06 -22.19
C GLU A 747 -1.81 14.01 -22.24
N ASN A 748 -1.14 15.16 -22.21
CA ASN A 748 0.32 15.27 -22.36
C ASN A 748 1.07 15.28 -21.02
N LYS A 749 0.36 15.31 -19.88
CA LYS A 749 1.01 15.31 -18.55
C LYS A 749 1.88 14.06 -18.34
N ALA A 750 1.39 12.89 -18.72
CA ALA A 750 2.14 11.63 -18.60
C ALA A 750 3.40 11.59 -19.51
N GLU A 751 3.34 12.22 -20.70
CA GLU A 751 4.50 12.32 -21.60
C GLU A 751 5.61 13.16 -20.98
N LYS A 752 5.28 14.25 -20.29
CA LYS A 752 6.26 15.09 -19.59
C LYS A 752 6.95 14.35 -18.44
N VAL A 753 6.23 13.50 -17.71
CA VAL A 753 6.82 12.60 -16.71
C VAL A 753 7.81 11.66 -17.37
N LYS A 754 7.41 11.01 -18.48
CA LYS A 754 8.24 10.07 -19.22
C LYS A 754 9.48 10.74 -19.84
N GLU A 755 9.36 11.99 -20.27
CA GLU A 755 10.49 12.79 -20.76
C GLU A 755 11.58 12.95 -19.68
N LEU A 756 11.19 13.32 -18.45
CA LEU A 756 12.11 13.46 -17.33
C LEU A 756 12.73 12.11 -16.91
N GLN A 757 11.93 11.04 -16.92
CA GLN A 757 12.43 9.67 -16.66
C GLN A 757 13.46 9.25 -17.71
N SER A 758 13.27 9.60 -19.00
CA SER A 758 14.22 9.29 -20.07
C SER A 758 15.56 10.02 -19.90
N GLN A 759 15.57 11.15 -19.18
CA GLN A 759 16.77 11.89 -18.80
C GLN A 759 17.50 11.27 -17.59
N GLY A 760 17.01 10.14 -17.06
CA GLY A 760 17.60 9.45 -15.91
C GLY A 760 17.15 10.01 -14.56
N LYS A 761 16.11 10.88 -14.50
CA LYS A 761 15.53 11.35 -13.25
C LYS A 761 14.59 10.30 -12.67
N ILE A 762 14.59 10.18 -11.34
CA ILE A 762 13.59 9.40 -10.60
C ILE A 762 12.52 10.41 -10.16
N VAL A 763 11.35 10.30 -10.76
CA VAL A 763 10.32 11.33 -10.73
C VAL A 763 9.18 10.95 -9.79
N ALA A 764 8.86 11.83 -8.83
CA ALA A 764 7.57 11.79 -8.14
C ALA A 764 6.60 12.79 -8.79
N MET A 765 5.32 12.44 -8.88
CA MET A 765 4.24 13.32 -9.35
C MET A 765 3.23 13.53 -8.22
N ALA A 766 2.89 14.80 -7.94
CA ALA A 766 1.85 15.15 -6.97
C ALA A 766 0.72 15.92 -7.66
N GLY A 767 -0.52 15.42 -7.50
CA GLY A 767 -1.72 16.00 -8.09
C GLY A 767 -2.99 15.52 -7.39
N ASP A 768 -4.14 16.16 -7.67
CA ASP A 768 -5.44 15.88 -7.04
C ASP A 768 -6.58 15.63 -8.04
N GLY A 769 -6.37 15.94 -9.32
CA GLY A 769 -7.38 15.87 -10.36
C GLY A 769 -7.47 14.54 -11.11
N VAL A 770 -8.62 14.27 -11.74
CA VAL A 770 -8.78 13.16 -12.71
C VAL A 770 -7.75 13.27 -13.84
N ASN A 771 -7.44 14.50 -14.24
CA ASN A 771 -6.49 14.81 -15.29
C ASN A 771 -5.04 14.45 -14.95
N ASP A 772 -4.74 14.24 -13.66
CA ASP A 772 -3.41 13.87 -13.18
C ASP A 772 -3.20 12.36 -13.09
N ALA A 773 -4.29 11.58 -13.07
CA ALA A 773 -4.23 10.13 -12.86
C ALA A 773 -3.28 9.40 -13.82
N PRO A 774 -3.23 9.70 -15.13
CA PRO A 774 -2.25 9.09 -16.03
C PRO A 774 -0.80 9.46 -15.69
N ALA A 775 -0.54 10.70 -15.26
CA ALA A 775 0.78 11.16 -14.86
C ALA A 775 1.21 10.59 -13.50
N LEU A 776 0.26 10.46 -12.55
CA LEU A 776 0.48 9.79 -11.25
C LEU A 776 0.86 8.32 -11.44
N ALA A 777 0.18 7.61 -12.35
CA ALA A 777 0.47 6.22 -12.67
C ALA A 777 1.79 6.04 -13.45
N GLN A 778 2.20 7.03 -14.27
CA GLN A 778 3.43 7.00 -15.04
C GLN A 778 4.66 7.31 -14.19
N ALA A 779 4.54 8.15 -13.16
CA ALA A 779 5.64 8.53 -12.28
C ALA A 779 6.23 7.32 -11.53
N ASP A 780 7.51 7.41 -11.12
CA ASP A 780 8.12 6.39 -10.27
C ASP A 780 7.44 6.32 -8.89
N VAL A 781 6.87 7.44 -8.42
CA VAL A 781 6.00 7.51 -7.26
C VAL A 781 4.87 8.50 -7.52
N GLY A 782 3.63 8.03 -7.58
CA GLY A 782 2.44 8.87 -7.61
C GLY A 782 2.02 9.29 -6.20
N ILE A 783 1.74 10.58 -5.99
CA ILE A 783 1.28 11.16 -4.72
C ILE A 783 -0.04 11.88 -4.95
N ALA A 784 -1.13 11.39 -4.36
CA ALA A 784 -2.43 12.04 -4.40
C ALA A 784 -2.78 12.69 -3.07
N PHE A 785 -3.76 13.60 -3.11
CA PHE A 785 -4.35 14.19 -1.91
C PHE A 785 -5.74 13.58 -1.65
N ALA A 786 -6.09 13.35 -0.39
CA ALA A 786 -7.39 12.75 -0.02
C ALA A 786 -8.58 13.66 -0.36
N THR A 787 -8.35 14.96 -0.57
CA THR A 787 -9.34 15.92 -1.08
C THR A 787 -9.54 15.83 -2.59
N GLY A 788 -8.69 15.10 -3.29
CA GLY A 788 -8.75 14.90 -4.73
C GLY A 788 -9.81 13.87 -5.14
N THR A 789 -9.82 13.54 -6.42
CA THR A 789 -10.76 12.57 -6.98
C THR A 789 -10.41 11.14 -6.62
N ASP A 790 -11.40 10.26 -6.50
CA ASP A 790 -11.19 8.83 -6.22
C ASP A 790 -10.25 8.18 -7.25
N VAL A 791 -10.32 8.61 -8.52
CA VAL A 791 -9.45 8.12 -9.61
C VAL A 791 -7.97 8.50 -9.38
N ALA A 792 -7.70 9.73 -8.93
CA ALA A 792 -6.34 10.15 -8.58
C ALA A 792 -5.79 9.36 -7.38
N ILE A 793 -6.62 9.18 -6.34
CA ILE A 793 -6.27 8.40 -5.14
C ILE A 793 -5.98 6.94 -5.52
N GLU A 794 -6.77 6.34 -6.41
CA GLU A 794 -6.58 4.95 -6.85
C GLU A 794 -5.29 4.78 -7.66
N SER A 795 -4.95 5.76 -8.49
CA SER A 795 -3.76 5.75 -9.35
C SER A 795 -2.45 6.02 -8.60
N ALA A 796 -2.52 6.62 -7.41
CA ALA A 796 -1.35 6.99 -6.62
C ALA A 796 -0.82 5.84 -5.76
N ASP A 797 0.48 5.88 -5.45
CA ASP A 797 1.16 4.98 -4.52
C ASP A 797 1.15 5.49 -3.08
N ILE A 798 1.04 6.81 -2.92
CA ILE A 798 0.98 7.51 -1.63
C ILE A 798 -0.20 8.46 -1.66
N THR A 799 -1.02 8.47 -0.61
CA THR A 799 -2.10 9.41 -0.43
C THR A 799 -1.83 10.27 0.80
N LEU A 800 -1.88 11.57 0.62
CA LEU A 800 -1.74 12.56 1.69
C LEU A 800 -3.13 12.99 2.16
N LEU A 801 -3.40 12.87 3.46
CA LEU A 801 -4.71 13.26 4.02
C LEU A 801 -4.97 14.77 3.96
N LYS A 802 -3.90 15.56 3.90
CA LYS A 802 -3.98 17.02 3.70
C LYS A 802 -3.58 17.37 2.29
N SER A 803 -4.31 18.33 1.72
CA SER A 803 -3.95 18.96 0.46
C SER A 803 -2.84 20.00 0.66
N ASP A 804 -1.68 19.57 1.17
CA ASP A 804 -0.55 20.43 1.51
C ASP A 804 0.79 19.78 1.12
N LEU A 805 1.66 20.55 0.48
CA LEU A 805 2.99 20.10 0.11
C LEU A 805 3.87 19.71 1.29
N SER A 806 3.61 20.21 2.51
CA SER A 806 4.33 19.76 3.71
C SER A 806 4.16 18.26 3.94
N GLY A 807 3.04 17.68 3.51
CA GLY A 807 2.80 16.23 3.51
C GLY A 807 3.81 15.46 2.66
N ILE A 808 4.23 16.01 1.53
CA ILE A 808 5.25 15.41 0.65
C ILE A 808 6.60 15.35 1.37
N LEU A 809 6.97 16.43 2.06
CA LEU A 809 8.20 16.46 2.86
C LEU A 809 8.16 15.44 4.00
N LYS A 810 7.00 15.30 4.68
CA LYS A 810 6.78 14.27 5.70
C LYS A 810 6.90 12.85 5.11
N ALA A 811 6.29 12.60 3.95
CA ALA A 811 6.39 11.32 3.24
C ALA A 811 7.85 10.98 2.89
N ARG A 812 8.62 11.96 2.41
CA ARG A 812 10.04 11.82 2.10
C ARG A 812 10.87 11.50 3.35
N ASN A 813 10.63 12.24 4.44
CA ASN A 813 11.32 12.00 5.72
C ASN A 813 10.99 10.60 6.28
N LEU A 814 9.74 10.17 6.19
CA LEU A 814 9.30 8.83 6.55
C LEU A 814 10.02 7.76 5.72
N SER A 815 10.07 7.94 4.40
CA SER A 815 10.76 7.05 3.47
C SER A 815 12.23 6.89 3.86
N ARG A 816 12.96 7.99 4.02
CA ARG A 816 14.37 7.98 4.44
C ARG A 816 14.60 7.31 5.79
N ALA A 817 13.72 7.62 6.75
CA ALA A 817 13.79 7.03 8.08
C ALA A 817 13.59 5.52 8.05
N THR A 818 12.57 5.07 7.32
CA THR A 818 12.25 3.64 7.18
C THR A 818 13.37 2.90 6.46
N MET A 819 13.89 3.44 5.35
CA MET A 819 14.97 2.81 4.60
C MET A 819 16.30 2.78 5.38
N LYS A 820 16.62 3.84 6.11
CA LYS A 820 17.77 3.85 7.04
C LYS A 820 17.63 2.77 8.11
N ASN A 821 16.43 2.62 8.67
CA ASN A 821 16.14 1.60 9.69
C ASN A 821 16.26 0.19 9.11
N ILE A 822 15.73 -0.06 7.90
CA ILE A 822 15.89 -1.35 7.20
C ILE A 822 17.38 -1.69 7.02
N ARG A 823 18.18 -0.75 6.52
CA ARG A 823 19.64 -0.97 6.35
C ARG A 823 20.34 -1.28 7.65
N GLN A 824 19.99 -0.58 8.74
CA GLN A 824 20.52 -0.87 10.07
C GLN A 824 20.12 -2.26 10.56
N ASN A 825 18.86 -2.64 10.36
CA ASN A 825 18.35 -3.96 10.73
C ASN A 825 19.04 -5.08 9.94
N LEU A 826 19.23 -4.89 8.64
CA LEU A 826 20.00 -5.82 7.80
C LEU A 826 21.45 -5.92 8.27
N PHE A 827 22.09 -4.80 8.59
CA PHE A 827 23.44 -4.79 9.15
C PHE A 827 23.52 -5.60 10.45
N PHE A 828 22.62 -5.38 11.40
CA PHE A 828 22.57 -6.18 12.64
C PHE A 828 22.34 -7.66 12.36
N ALA A 829 21.41 -7.99 11.46
CA ALA A 829 21.11 -9.37 11.09
C ALA A 829 22.33 -10.11 10.50
N PHE A 830 23.14 -9.42 9.70
CA PHE A 830 24.33 -10.00 9.07
C PHE A 830 25.57 -10.03 9.97
N VAL A 831 25.81 -9.00 10.75
CA VAL A 831 27.03 -8.89 11.60
C VAL A 831 27.16 -10.07 12.56
N TYR A 832 26.06 -10.44 13.22
CA TYR A 832 26.07 -11.59 14.15
C TYR A 832 26.47 -12.89 13.44
N ASN A 833 26.02 -13.08 12.21
CA ASN A 833 26.31 -14.30 11.44
C ASN A 833 27.73 -14.29 10.86
N VAL A 834 28.15 -13.17 10.28
CA VAL A 834 29.50 -13.03 9.66
C VAL A 834 30.61 -13.19 10.70
N VAL A 835 30.43 -12.65 11.90
CA VAL A 835 31.39 -12.79 13.00
C VAL A 835 31.23 -14.13 13.71
N GLY A 836 30.00 -14.57 13.90
CA GLY A 836 29.68 -15.75 14.69
C GLY A 836 30.07 -17.07 14.02
N VAL A 837 29.85 -17.21 12.70
CA VAL A 837 30.14 -18.45 11.96
C VAL A 837 31.62 -18.84 12.03
N PRO A 838 32.60 -17.98 11.78
CA PRO A 838 34.02 -18.31 11.98
C PRO A 838 34.36 -18.68 13.42
N ILE A 839 33.80 -17.97 14.41
CA ILE A 839 34.04 -18.29 15.82
C ILE A 839 33.47 -19.66 16.17
N ALA A 840 32.27 -19.96 15.71
CA ALA A 840 31.61 -21.27 15.91
C ALA A 840 32.39 -22.42 15.22
N ALA A 841 32.94 -22.14 14.03
CA ALA A 841 33.82 -23.08 13.33
C ALA A 841 35.15 -23.34 14.06
N GLY A 842 35.52 -22.52 15.07
CA GLY A 842 36.67 -22.74 15.92
C GLY A 842 37.90 -21.90 15.57
N ILE A 843 37.77 -20.78 14.83
CA ILE A 843 38.93 -19.92 14.47
C ILE A 843 39.67 -19.36 15.69
N LEU A 844 38.99 -19.21 16.82
CA LEU A 844 39.58 -18.75 18.07
C LEU A 844 40.14 -19.89 18.95
N PHE A 845 39.94 -21.13 18.61
CA PHE A 845 40.40 -22.27 19.40
C PHE A 845 41.91 -22.30 19.60
N PRO A 846 42.77 -22.00 18.59
CA PRO A 846 44.21 -22.01 18.78
C PRO A 846 44.68 -20.99 19.81
N VAL A 847 43.91 -19.92 20.06
CA VAL A 847 44.25 -18.82 20.97
C VAL A 847 43.65 -19.01 22.37
N LEU A 848 42.36 -19.40 22.39
CA LEU A 848 41.55 -19.46 23.63
C LEU A 848 41.35 -20.89 24.15
N GLY A 849 41.63 -21.91 23.34
CA GLY A 849 41.38 -23.33 23.71
C GLY A 849 39.90 -23.69 23.85
N LEU A 850 39.00 -22.80 23.45
CA LEU A 850 37.55 -22.96 23.62
C LEU A 850 36.82 -22.93 22.28
N LEU A 851 35.90 -23.88 22.09
CA LEU A 851 34.90 -23.82 21.05
C LEU A 851 33.65 -23.10 21.51
N LEU A 852 32.97 -22.41 20.61
CA LEU A 852 31.69 -21.75 20.89
C LEU A 852 30.62 -22.81 21.22
N SER A 853 30.04 -22.73 22.40
CA SER A 853 28.92 -23.62 22.78
C SER A 853 27.68 -23.32 21.94
N PRO A 854 26.94 -24.37 21.51
CA PRO A 854 25.64 -24.20 20.82
C PRO A 854 24.64 -23.34 21.60
N MET A 855 24.68 -23.34 22.92
CA MET A 855 23.83 -22.48 23.78
C MET A 855 24.15 -21.00 23.59
N ILE A 856 25.45 -20.65 23.60
CA ILE A 856 25.89 -19.26 23.39
C ILE A 856 25.54 -18.81 21.96
N ALA A 857 25.71 -19.69 20.98
CA ALA A 857 25.30 -19.44 19.60
C ALA A 857 23.80 -19.12 19.49
N SER A 858 22.95 -19.90 20.18
CA SER A 858 21.49 -19.68 20.20
C SER A 858 21.11 -18.38 20.94
N ALA A 859 21.78 -18.07 22.05
CA ALA A 859 21.56 -16.80 22.75
C ALA A 859 21.92 -15.61 21.86
N ALA A 860 23.06 -15.62 21.17
CA ALA A 860 23.48 -14.57 20.25
C ALA A 860 22.47 -14.36 19.12
N MET A 861 21.94 -15.45 18.55
CA MET A 861 20.87 -15.43 17.53
C MET A 861 19.59 -14.77 18.05
N THR A 862 19.16 -15.10 19.25
CA THR A 862 17.98 -14.49 19.89
C THR A 862 18.19 -12.99 20.13
N PHE A 863 19.36 -12.58 20.59
CA PHE A 863 19.73 -11.18 20.76
C PHE A 863 19.74 -10.41 19.43
N SER A 864 20.18 -11.03 18.33
CA SER A 864 20.10 -10.45 16.98
C SER A 864 18.66 -10.09 16.64
N SER A 865 17.71 -11.03 16.81
CA SER A 865 16.28 -10.79 16.55
C SER A 865 15.70 -9.69 17.44
N VAL A 866 16.03 -9.68 18.73
CA VAL A 866 15.61 -8.64 19.68
C VAL A 866 16.15 -7.26 19.27
N SER A 867 17.39 -7.19 18.81
CA SER A 867 18.04 -5.95 18.35
C SER A 867 17.29 -5.36 17.14
N VAL A 868 16.94 -6.20 16.17
CA VAL A 868 16.17 -5.81 14.98
C VAL A 868 14.78 -5.29 15.35
N ILE A 869 14.05 -6.02 16.21
CA ILE A 869 12.73 -5.61 16.67
C ILE A 869 12.79 -4.28 17.42
N ALA A 870 13.73 -4.14 18.36
CA ALA A 870 13.90 -2.91 19.14
C ALA A 870 14.23 -1.70 18.24
N ASN A 871 15.11 -1.90 17.25
CA ASN A 871 15.46 -0.84 16.30
C ASN A 871 14.27 -0.49 15.38
N ALA A 872 13.50 -1.46 14.91
CA ALA A 872 12.29 -1.19 14.11
C ALA A 872 11.25 -0.37 14.91
N LEU A 873 11.03 -0.69 16.18
CA LEU A 873 10.09 0.03 17.04
C LEU A 873 10.51 1.49 17.31
N ARG A 874 11.80 1.84 17.21
CA ARG A 874 12.26 3.24 17.31
C ARG A 874 11.65 4.16 16.26
N LEU A 875 11.28 3.63 15.07
CA LEU A 875 10.61 4.42 14.04
C LEU A 875 9.30 5.04 14.52
N ARG A 876 8.62 4.41 15.47
CA ARG A 876 7.34 4.89 16.02
C ARG A 876 7.43 6.29 16.65
N ASN A 877 8.60 6.65 17.19
CA ASN A 877 8.82 7.90 17.93
C ASN A 877 9.61 8.93 17.11
N GLN A 878 9.84 8.68 15.82
CA GLN A 878 10.61 9.59 14.98
C GLN A 878 9.75 10.78 14.53
N ARG A 879 10.29 11.99 14.69
CA ARG A 879 9.63 13.20 14.17
C ARG A 879 9.78 13.26 12.64
N LEU A 880 8.68 13.52 11.94
CA LEU A 880 8.64 13.56 10.47
C LEU A 880 8.65 14.98 9.88
N GLY A 881 8.46 15.99 10.69
CA GLY A 881 8.45 17.39 10.25
C GLY A 881 9.16 18.31 11.23
#